data_e5e224d4bd9a0cb78f12b46f1cd8fbd8
#
_entry.id   e5e224d4bd9a0cb78f12b46f1cd8fbd8
#
_cell.length_a   1.000
_cell.length_b   1.000
_cell.length_c   1.000
_cell.angle_alpha   90.00
_cell.angle_beta   90.00
_cell.angle_gamma   90.00
#
_symmetry.space_group_name_H-M   'P 1'
#
loop_
_entity.id
_entity.type
_entity.pdbx_description
1 polymer ?
#
loop_
_entity_poly.entity_id
_entity_poly.type
_entity_poly.pdbx_seq_one_letter_code
_entity_poly.pdbx_strand_id
1 'polypeptide(L)'
;MRSIKTILAVLLCGLLAAGCIRAGGGKAHYPSSKPLTRWWWFARIIKKEDVKYNLDWVKNNGFGGVEIAWVYPLNRKRFYSEPLDTNYLPRQEWQSPEWSSIVAYAKQYADSLGLSCDFTFGTGWPFGDTKVKREDATQTWHEKNDSLKWTYAVVSWEYPKKGYIINHMDQRAFDRYAQRMASALAPAMKGSVSGLFCDSWEVETSRIWTTGFSEAFKRSYGYDINPYMDSIYSRANFDERYDYMKLVSEYVVNRFYRPFASECRSLGSFSRVQCAGAPVDLISAYTSVDVPETEAMLYEPPYSRIVASAACLTSKKEVSSETFTCTYGFPRYDAEKKRMDFRLRGKEQVADLKLVADALFANGVNQIIWHGMPFNPVGIDTIMFYASVHVGRKGNLAKDIPAFNSYMTKVCRYMKQGVTFSDVAVYLPVEDSWETGLMKEPDTQQPWAWGEYEMRRTVPPAELRGYNPIWISGNFLRNASVKDNKLVCGDETFSVLYIDASYIDLDALRTIVRFASKGLTVCLRQVPRQPGKNKSPEFSKLLTELTGMKNVSREFPGKTGIKPLVKGDSLPDFWCRKNGDEYYFFIANPHSMDLHLPLKYGQSFSSDTIQRDLTFNVSGRELKLPVEFRPYQSVILKIGRKGDPQYLDISYDPPVPKTEPF
;
A
#
# COMPACT_ATOMS: atom_id res chain seq x y z
N MET A 1 1.93 -16.81 52.53
CA MET A 1 3.09 -16.30 51.75
C MET A 1 3.19 -16.84 50.31
N ARG A 2 2.07 -17.24 49.66
CA ARG A 2 2.06 -17.70 48.24
C ARG A 2 1.32 -16.74 47.26
N SER A 3 0.74 -15.67 47.78
CA SER A 3 -0.12 -14.75 47.00
C SER A 3 0.58 -13.49 46.45
N ILE A 4 1.79 -13.17 46.93
CA ILE A 4 2.48 -11.92 46.53
C ILE A 4 3.43 -12.11 45.33
N LYS A 5 3.89 -13.36 45.10
CA LYS A 5 4.81 -13.64 43.97
C LYS A 5 4.10 -13.70 42.59
N THR A 6 2.80 -13.98 42.55
CA THR A 6 2.04 -14.10 41.31
C THR A 6 1.61 -12.72 40.79
N ILE A 7 1.45 -11.73 41.69
CA ILE A 7 1.07 -10.36 41.29
C ILE A 7 2.29 -9.60 40.74
N LEU A 8 3.50 -9.89 41.21
CA LEU A 8 4.73 -9.26 40.67
C LEU A 8 5.11 -9.80 39.29
N ALA A 9 4.77 -11.03 38.94
CA ALA A 9 5.06 -11.61 37.64
C ALA A 9 4.14 -11.05 36.55
N VAL A 10 2.89 -10.71 36.85
CA VAL A 10 1.93 -10.12 35.91
C VAL A 10 2.23 -8.62 35.68
N LEU A 11 2.76 -7.91 36.69
CA LEU A 11 3.20 -6.53 36.55
C LEU A 11 4.53 -6.40 35.80
N LEU A 12 5.41 -7.42 35.84
CA LEU A 12 6.68 -7.39 35.07
C LEU A 12 6.46 -7.73 33.57
N CYS A 13 5.46 -8.56 33.24
CA CYS A 13 5.09 -8.82 31.83
C CYS A 13 4.36 -7.64 31.18
N GLY A 14 3.66 -6.79 31.95
CA GLY A 14 3.02 -5.57 31.44
C GLY A 14 3.99 -4.43 31.18
N LEU A 15 5.16 -4.41 31.82
CA LEU A 15 6.18 -3.38 31.63
C LEU A 15 7.23 -3.70 30.57
N LEU A 16 7.29 -4.95 30.09
CA LEU A 16 8.17 -5.34 28.96
C LEU A 16 7.54 -5.13 27.58
N ALA A 17 6.26 -4.83 27.49
CA ALA A 17 5.59 -4.47 26.22
C ALA A 17 5.66 -2.97 25.90
N ALA A 18 6.16 -2.13 26.82
CA ALA A 18 6.44 -0.70 26.58
C ALA A 18 7.93 -0.44 26.30
N GLY A 19 8.69 -1.48 25.94
CA GLY A 19 10.11 -1.45 25.67
C GLY A 19 10.44 -0.99 24.27
N CYS A 20 10.78 0.29 24.16
CA CYS A 20 11.74 0.85 23.20
C CYS A 20 11.46 0.63 21.70
N ILE A 21 10.63 1.49 21.13
CA ILE A 21 10.96 2.03 19.81
C ILE A 21 12.20 2.90 20.01
N ARG A 22 13.37 2.31 19.89
CA ARG A 22 14.62 3.08 19.79
C ARG A 22 14.57 3.88 18.50
N ALA A 23 14.67 5.20 18.62
CA ALA A 23 15.00 6.11 17.55
C ALA A 23 16.33 5.68 16.89
N GLY A 24 16.21 5.01 15.77
CA GLY A 24 17.30 4.78 14.84
C GLY A 24 16.64 4.80 13.47
N GLY A 25 17.04 5.75 12.62
CA GLY A 25 16.47 5.90 11.28
C GLY A 25 16.28 4.53 10.62
N GLY A 26 15.07 4.24 10.14
CA GLY A 26 14.64 2.91 9.72
C GLY A 26 15.69 2.23 8.84
N LYS A 27 15.98 0.97 9.09
CA LYS A 27 16.92 0.17 8.31
C LYS A 27 16.35 -0.02 6.90
N ALA A 28 17.19 0.26 5.88
CA ALA A 28 16.82 -0.07 4.51
C ALA A 28 16.73 -1.60 4.37
N HIS A 29 15.64 -2.08 3.76
CA HIS A 29 15.39 -3.50 3.53
C HIS A 29 16.01 -3.95 2.21
N TYR A 30 16.02 -3.06 1.21
CA TYR A 30 16.61 -3.35 -0.10
C TYR A 30 18.03 -2.78 -0.21
N PRO A 31 19.00 -3.58 -0.71
CA PRO A 31 20.39 -3.15 -0.84
C PRO A 31 20.60 -2.10 -1.93
N SER A 32 19.62 -1.94 -2.84
CA SER A 32 19.68 -0.96 -3.92
C SER A 32 18.34 -0.27 -4.13
N SER A 33 18.36 0.87 -4.83
CA SER A 33 17.14 1.58 -5.25
C SER A 33 16.64 1.13 -6.63
N LYS A 34 17.19 0.06 -7.19
CA LYS A 34 16.74 -0.49 -8.47
C LYS A 34 15.33 -1.06 -8.36
N PRO A 35 14.50 -0.94 -9.40
CA PRO A 35 13.20 -1.59 -9.42
C PRO A 35 13.33 -3.11 -9.29
N LEU A 36 12.35 -3.74 -8.64
CA LEU A 36 12.17 -5.19 -8.67
C LEU A 36 11.11 -5.54 -9.71
N THR A 37 11.01 -6.83 -10.04
CA THR A 37 9.90 -7.33 -10.86
C THR A 37 9.27 -8.54 -10.19
N ARG A 38 7.93 -8.57 -10.13
CA ARG A 38 7.20 -9.79 -9.79
C ARG A 38 7.47 -10.80 -10.88
N TRP A 39 7.84 -12.03 -10.49
CA TRP A 39 8.19 -13.13 -11.38
C TRP A 39 7.15 -14.23 -11.26
N TRP A 40 6.25 -14.27 -12.24
CA TRP A 40 5.08 -15.12 -12.25
C TRP A 40 5.44 -16.57 -12.60
N TRP A 41 5.37 -17.46 -11.64
CA TRP A 41 5.55 -18.91 -11.83
C TRP A 41 4.17 -19.56 -11.94
N PHE A 42 3.80 -19.97 -13.15
CA PHE A 42 2.47 -20.46 -13.48
C PHE A 42 2.32 -21.96 -13.23
N ALA A 43 2.42 -22.42 -11.98
CA ALA A 43 2.21 -23.80 -11.54
C ALA A 43 2.69 -24.85 -12.54
N ARG A 44 3.93 -24.76 -13.00
CA ARG A 44 4.58 -25.61 -13.97
C ARG A 44 5.93 -26.09 -13.46
N ILE A 45 6.53 -27.09 -14.13
CA ILE A 45 7.89 -27.50 -13.81
C ILE A 45 8.88 -26.39 -14.18
N ILE A 46 9.65 -25.98 -13.18
CA ILE A 46 10.71 -25.01 -13.27
C ILE A 46 12.04 -25.77 -13.22
N LYS A 47 12.90 -25.57 -14.20
CA LYS A 47 14.23 -26.17 -14.23
C LYS A 47 15.30 -25.17 -13.83
N LYS A 48 16.45 -25.66 -13.37
CA LYS A 48 17.57 -24.80 -12.95
C LYS A 48 18.10 -23.92 -14.09
N GLU A 49 18.15 -24.45 -15.30
CA GLU A 49 18.53 -23.71 -16.51
C GLU A 49 17.58 -22.57 -16.83
N ASP A 50 16.28 -22.77 -16.61
CA ASP A 50 15.26 -21.73 -16.79
C ASP A 50 15.42 -20.61 -15.75
N VAL A 51 15.73 -20.99 -14.50
CA VAL A 51 16.01 -20.02 -13.42
C VAL A 51 17.19 -19.13 -13.81
N LYS A 52 18.31 -19.73 -14.24
CA LYS A 52 19.49 -18.99 -14.70
C LYS A 52 19.14 -18.04 -15.85
N TYR A 53 18.47 -18.58 -16.86
CA TYR A 53 18.10 -17.85 -18.06
C TYR A 53 17.29 -16.58 -17.73
N ASN A 54 16.32 -16.68 -16.84
CA ASN A 54 15.50 -15.54 -16.46
C ASN A 54 16.25 -14.55 -15.55
N LEU A 55 16.97 -15.03 -14.52
CA LEU A 55 17.66 -14.15 -13.57
C LEU A 55 18.85 -13.42 -14.19
N ASP A 56 19.58 -14.05 -15.13
CA ASP A 56 20.64 -13.38 -15.88
C ASP A 56 20.07 -12.20 -16.70
N TRP A 57 18.90 -12.38 -17.31
CA TRP A 57 18.23 -11.30 -18.01
C TRP A 57 17.81 -10.17 -17.08
N VAL A 58 17.22 -10.50 -15.93
CA VAL A 58 16.83 -9.53 -14.88
C VAL A 58 18.05 -8.69 -14.47
N LYS A 59 19.18 -9.34 -14.17
CA LYS A 59 20.43 -8.67 -13.78
C LYS A 59 20.93 -7.72 -14.87
N ASN A 60 20.92 -8.16 -16.11
CA ASN A 60 21.47 -7.42 -17.25
C ASN A 60 20.56 -6.26 -17.69
N ASN A 61 19.29 -6.24 -17.27
CA ASN A 61 18.33 -5.21 -17.63
C ASN A 61 18.04 -4.19 -16.49
N GLY A 62 18.94 -4.10 -15.52
CA GLY A 62 18.92 -3.02 -14.53
C GLY A 62 17.94 -3.22 -13.37
N PHE A 63 17.37 -4.42 -13.21
CA PHE A 63 16.57 -4.76 -12.04
C PHE A 63 17.46 -5.01 -10.80
N GLY A 64 16.90 -4.72 -9.63
CA GLY A 64 17.51 -4.99 -8.32
C GLY A 64 17.16 -6.36 -7.76
N GLY A 65 16.16 -7.03 -8.33
CA GLY A 65 15.70 -8.33 -7.87
C GLY A 65 14.35 -8.74 -8.44
N VAL A 66 13.88 -9.87 -7.92
CA VAL A 66 12.59 -10.46 -8.28
C VAL A 66 11.74 -10.74 -7.04
N GLU A 67 10.42 -10.89 -7.23
CA GLU A 67 9.51 -11.50 -6.29
C GLU A 67 8.92 -12.75 -6.94
N ILE A 68 9.18 -13.92 -6.39
CA ILE A 68 8.62 -15.17 -6.91
C ILE A 68 7.16 -15.29 -6.46
N ALA A 69 6.25 -15.32 -7.43
CA ALA A 69 4.83 -15.54 -7.23
C ALA A 69 4.39 -16.83 -7.92
N TRP A 70 4.08 -17.85 -7.13
CA TRP A 70 3.52 -19.10 -7.63
C TRP A 70 2.01 -18.99 -7.74
N VAL A 71 1.51 -19.05 -8.98
CA VAL A 71 0.09 -18.86 -9.28
C VAL A 71 -0.45 -19.98 -10.18
N TYR A 72 -1.73 -19.91 -10.49
CA TYR A 72 -2.45 -20.86 -11.33
C TYR A 72 -1.80 -21.08 -12.71
N PRO A 73 -2.04 -22.24 -13.36
CA PRO A 73 -1.56 -22.50 -14.72
C PRO A 73 -2.14 -21.52 -15.75
N LEU A 74 -1.32 -21.11 -16.72
CA LEU A 74 -1.75 -20.20 -17.80
C LEU A 74 -2.79 -20.76 -18.77
N ASN A 75 -2.95 -22.08 -18.85
CA ASN A 75 -3.83 -22.80 -19.77
C ASN A 75 -5.32 -22.68 -19.46
N ARG A 76 -5.74 -21.69 -18.67
CA ARG A 76 -7.15 -21.41 -18.42
C ARG A 76 -7.85 -20.99 -19.71
N LYS A 77 -8.66 -21.88 -20.30
CA LYS A 77 -9.51 -21.58 -21.48
C LYS A 77 -10.32 -20.30 -21.38
N ARG A 78 -10.57 -19.82 -20.15
CA ARG A 78 -11.34 -18.60 -19.91
C ARG A 78 -10.57 -17.32 -20.22
N PHE A 79 -9.23 -17.35 -20.08
CA PHE A 79 -8.39 -16.15 -20.21
C PHE A 79 -7.38 -16.22 -21.37
N TYR A 80 -7.15 -17.40 -21.95
CA TYR A 80 -6.17 -17.62 -22.98
C TYR A 80 -6.70 -18.57 -24.05
N SER A 81 -6.48 -18.23 -25.29
CA SER A 81 -6.72 -19.08 -26.47
C SER A 81 -5.58 -20.08 -26.74
N GLU A 82 -4.65 -20.24 -25.80
CA GLU A 82 -3.45 -21.02 -25.99
C GLU A 82 -3.67 -22.52 -25.67
N PRO A 83 -2.93 -23.42 -26.31
CA PRO A 83 -3.00 -24.85 -26.02
C PRO A 83 -2.67 -25.16 -24.56
N LEU A 84 -3.27 -26.20 -24.01
CA LEU A 84 -2.97 -26.73 -22.68
C LEU A 84 -1.45 -26.92 -22.53
N ASP A 85 -0.86 -26.32 -21.49
CA ASP A 85 0.54 -26.61 -21.12
C ASP A 85 0.60 -28.05 -20.56
N THR A 86 0.97 -29.00 -21.43
CA THR A 86 1.11 -30.41 -21.07
C THR A 86 2.35 -30.70 -20.21
N ASN A 87 3.22 -29.71 -19.99
CA ASN A 87 4.36 -29.83 -19.08
C ASN A 87 3.99 -29.67 -17.60
N TYR A 88 2.72 -29.62 -17.32
CA TYR A 88 2.17 -29.67 -16.02
C TYR A 88 2.36 -31.06 -15.40
N LEU A 89 3.18 -31.13 -14.37
CA LEU A 89 3.45 -32.39 -13.70
C LEU A 89 3.35 -32.22 -12.18
N PRO A 90 2.78 -33.21 -11.47
CA PRO A 90 2.57 -33.17 -10.02
C PRO A 90 3.84 -33.13 -9.17
N ARG A 91 5.04 -33.19 -9.77
CA ARG A 91 6.30 -33.28 -9.02
C ARG A 91 6.74 -31.98 -8.33
N GLN A 92 6.31 -30.82 -8.80
CA GLN A 92 6.60 -29.52 -8.16
C GLN A 92 5.32 -28.89 -7.67
N GLU A 93 4.50 -29.67 -6.97
CA GLU A 93 3.27 -29.15 -6.35
C GLU A 93 3.56 -28.06 -5.33
N TRP A 94 2.62 -27.16 -5.18
CA TRP A 94 2.62 -26.11 -4.17
C TRP A 94 3.01 -26.66 -2.79
N GLN A 95 4.11 -26.14 -2.24
CA GLN A 95 4.69 -26.54 -0.96
C GLN A 95 5.18 -27.98 -0.89
N SER A 96 5.48 -28.64 -2.04
CA SER A 96 6.18 -29.92 -2.03
C SER A 96 7.67 -29.72 -1.76
N PRO A 97 8.42 -30.79 -1.39
CA PRO A 97 9.87 -30.73 -1.25
C PRO A 97 10.56 -30.27 -2.56
N GLU A 98 10.06 -30.70 -3.72
CA GLU A 98 10.57 -30.33 -5.03
C GLU A 98 10.33 -28.84 -5.31
N TRP A 99 9.15 -28.31 -4.98
CA TRP A 99 8.87 -26.89 -5.05
C TRP A 99 9.83 -26.09 -4.14
N SER A 100 9.97 -26.50 -2.89
CA SER A 100 10.88 -25.85 -1.93
C SER A 100 12.33 -25.85 -2.42
N SER A 101 12.77 -26.95 -3.03
CA SER A 101 14.13 -27.10 -3.58
C SER A 101 14.40 -26.14 -4.75
N ILE A 102 13.44 -26.00 -5.69
CA ILE A 102 13.65 -25.10 -6.85
C ILE A 102 13.54 -23.63 -6.45
N VAL A 103 12.67 -23.29 -5.49
CA VAL A 103 12.58 -21.95 -4.90
C VAL A 103 13.89 -21.59 -4.19
N ALA A 104 14.44 -22.50 -3.38
CA ALA A 104 15.72 -22.30 -2.73
C ALA A 104 16.88 -22.14 -3.73
N TYR A 105 16.88 -22.90 -4.82
CA TYR A 105 17.85 -22.74 -5.88
C TYR A 105 17.74 -21.35 -6.54
N ALA A 106 16.52 -20.89 -6.84
CA ALA A 106 16.30 -19.57 -7.43
C ALA A 106 16.83 -18.47 -6.52
N LYS A 107 16.58 -18.58 -5.20
CA LYS A 107 17.11 -17.64 -4.19
C LYS A 107 18.64 -17.63 -4.19
N GLN A 108 19.27 -18.79 -4.11
CA GLN A 108 20.74 -18.90 -4.11
C GLN A 108 21.36 -18.32 -5.38
N TYR A 109 20.74 -18.56 -6.54
CA TYR A 109 21.24 -18.02 -7.80
C TYR A 109 21.05 -16.49 -7.87
N ALA A 110 19.90 -15.97 -7.41
CA ALA A 110 19.69 -14.54 -7.30
C ALA A 110 20.75 -13.87 -6.39
N ASP A 111 21.05 -14.48 -5.23
CA ASP A 111 22.10 -14.01 -4.32
C ASP A 111 23.47 -13.98 -4.99
N SER A 112 23.81 -15.01 -5.77
CA SER A 112 25.10 -15.06 -6.50
C SER A 112 25.24 -13.95 -7.55
N LEU A 113 24.12 -13.43 -8.04
CA LEU A 113 24.05 -12.29 -8.96
C LEU A 113 23.96 -10.94 -8.24
N GLY A 114 23.84 -10.92 -6.90
CA GLY A 114 23.58 -9.72 -6.09
C GLY A 114 22.19 -9.14 -6.34
N LEU A 115 21.20 -9.99 -6.63
CA LEU A 115 19.79 -9.65 -6.78
C LEU A 115 19.04 -9.95 -5.48
N SER A 116 18.11 -9.11 -5.09
CA SER A 116 17.10 -9.44 -4.07
C SER A 116 16.14 -10.51 -4.63
N CYS A 117 15.67 -11.39 -3.75
CA CYS A 117 14.67 -12.39 -4.11
C CYS A 117 13.62 -12.46 -3.02
N ASP A 118 12.47 -11.84 -3.29
CA ASP A 118 11.30 -11.83 -2.43
C ASP A 118 10.35 -12.98 -2.79
N PHE A 119 9.37 -13.24 -1.95
CA PHE A 119 8.38 -14.28 -2.15
C PHE A 119 6.99 -13.80 -1.81
N THR A 120 6.02 -14.03 -2.70
CA THR A 120 4.61 -13.95 -2.33
C THR A 120 4.33 -15.03 -1.28
N PHE A 121 3.79 -14.64 -0.12
CA PHE A 121 3.49 -15.57 0.99
C PHE A 121 2.18 -16.33 0.76
N GLY A 122 1.91 -16.67 -0.49
CA GLY A 122 0.70 -17.35 -0.94
C GLY A 122 0.80 -17.81 -2.38
N THR A 123 -0.30 -18.39 -2.87
CA THR A 123 -0.46 -18.79 -4.27
C THR A 123 -1.51 -17.95 -4.99
N GLY A 124 -1.76 -16.76 -4.48
CA GLY A 124 -2.72 -15.80 -5.01
C GLY A 124 -3.01 -14.71 -3.98
N TRP A 125 -4.08 -14.03 -4.21
CA TRP A 125 -4.59 -12.91 -3.44
C TRP A 125 -6.11 -13.07 -3.23
N PRO A 126 -6.61 -13.02 -1.99
CA PRO A 126 -5.92 -12.98 -0.71
C PRO A 126 -5.31 -14.33 -0.30
N PHE A 127 -4.71 -14.43 0.89
CA PHE A 127 -4.11 -15.68 1.38
C PHE A 127 -5.12 -16.80 1.43
N GLY A 128 -4.76 -17.93 0.86
CA GLY A 128 -5.57 -19.14 0.81
C GLY A 128 -5.02 -20.13 -0.20
N ASP A 129 -5.45 -21.36 -0.08
CA ASP A 129 -5.11 -22.43 -1.01
C ASP A 129 -6.03 -23.66 -0.84
N THR A 130 -5.80 -24.72 -1.62
CA THR A 130 -6.57 -25.96 -1.53
C THR A 130 -6.30 -26.78 -0.27
N LYS A 131 -5.29 -26.41 0.53
CA LYS A 131 -4.94 -27.08 1.80
C LYS A 131 -5.54 -26.39 3.02
N VAL A 132 -6.14 -25.19 2.85
CA VAL A 132 -6.88 -24.53 3.91
C VAL A 132 -8.13 -25.32 4.23
N LYS A 133 -8.31 -25.68 5.50
CA LYS A 133 -9.49 -26.42 5.96
C LYS A 133 -10.69 -25.50 6.09
N ARG A 134 -11.88 -26.10 6.06
CA ARG A 134 -13.14 -25.36 6.20
C ARG A 134 -13.24 -24.56 7.51
N GLU A 135 -12.75 -25.09 8.62
CA GLU A 135 -12.72 -24.42 9.92
C GLU A 135 -11.83 -23.16 9.94
N ASP A 136 -10.87 -23.07 9.02
CA ASP A 136 -9.93 -21.96 8.89
C ASP A 136 -10.35 -20.95 7.83
N ALA A 137 -11.46 -21.20 7.14
CA ALA A 137 -11.89 -20.38 6.02
C ALA A 137 -12.56 -19.08 6.47
N THR A 138 -12.42 -18.04 5.63
CA THR A 138 -13.17 -16.78 5.78
C THR A 138 -14.66 -17.06 5.86
N GLN A 139 -15.31 -16.40 6.79
CA GLN A 139 -16.74 -16.49 7.02
C GLN A 139 -17.42 -15.19 6.57
N THR A 140 -18.66 -15.30 6.13
CA THR A 140 -19.54 -14.16 5.86
C THR A 140 -20.85 -14.35 6.62
N TRP A 141 -21.40 -13.26 7.13
CA TRP A 141 -22.71 -13.27 7.77
C TRP A 141 -23.80 -13.69 6.79
N HIS A 142 -24.76 -14.53 7.22
CA HIS A 142 -25.88 -14.96 6.41
C HIS A 142 -27.17 -15.07 7.23
N GLU A 143 -28.22 -14.45 6.72
CA GLU A 143 -29.50 -14.19 7.38
C GLU A 143 -30.35 -15.45 7.72
N LYS A 144 -30.39 -16.43 6.84
CA LYS A 144 -31.50 -17.41 6.86
C LYS A 144 -31.46 -18.49 7.93
N ASN A 145 -30.36 -18.69 8.63
CA ASN A 145 -30.23 -19.77 9.62
C ASN A 145 -29.23 -19.48 10.76
N ASP A 146 -28.90 -18.24 11.07
CA ASP A 146 -27.72 -17.90 11.92
C ASP A 146 -26.46 -18.64 11.46
N SER A 147 -26.47 -19.15 10.23
CA SER A 147 -25.39 -19.96 9.70
C SER A 147 -24.40 -19.10 8.93
N LEU A 148 -23.17 -19.21 9.34
CA LEU A 148 -22.05 -18.59 8.64
C LEU A 148 -21.86 -19.29 7.29
N LYS A 149 -21.74 -18.50 6.21
CA LYS A 149 -21.30 -19.02 4.93
C LYS A 149 -19.79 -19.00 4.83
N TRP A 150 -19.26 -20.08 4.32
CA TRP A 150 -17.85 -20.17 3.98
C TRP A 150 -17.59 -19.50 2.65
N THR A 151 -16.63 -18.60 2.62
CA THR A 151 -16.13 -17.98 1.40
C THR A 151 -14.85 -18.68 0.98
N TYR A 152 -14.62 -18.80 -0.30
CA TYR A 152 -13.41 -19.44 -0.81
C TYR A 152 -12.87 -18.66 -2.01
N ALA A 153 -11.58 -18.54 -2.09
CA ALA A 153 -10.89 -18.13 -3.29
C ALA A 153 -10.31 -19.32 -4.00
N VAL A 154 -10.26 -19.18 -5.27
CA VAL A 154 -9.68 -20.15 -6.12
C VAL A 154 -8.33 -19.66 -6.53
N VAL A 155 -7.34 -20.07 -5.86
CA VAL A 155 -6.04 -20.03 -6.49
C VAL A 155 -5.42 -21.39 -6.30
N SER A 156 -5.65 -22.24 -7.25
CA SER A 156 -5.13 -23.57 -7.27
C SER A 156 -4.47 -23.80 -8.60
N TRP A 157 -3.28 -24.31 -8.56
CA TRP A 157 -2.62 -24.88 -9.70
C TRP A 157 -3.46 -26.01 -10.33
N GLU A 158 -4.33 -26.69 -9.54
CA GLU A 158 -5.33 -27.66 -10.02
C GLU A 158 -6.65 -26.95 -10.38
N TYR A 159 -6.66 -26.13 -11.41
CA TYR A 159 -7.92 -25.57 -11.89
C TYR A 159 -8.82 -26.64 -12.53
N PRO A 160 -10.12 -26.75 -12.18
CA PRO A 160 -10.94 -25.81 -11.40
C PRO A 160 -11.02 -26.09 -9.88
N LYS A 161 -10.04 -26.71 -9.28
CA LYS A 161 -10.08 -27.04 -7.84
C LYS A 161 -10.10 -25.76 -7.00
N LYS A 162 -11.13 -25.65 -6.16
CA LYS A 162 -11.34 -24.51 -5.30
C LYS A 162 -10.64 -24.71 -3.97
N GLY A 163 -10.00 -23.67 -3.44
CA GLY A 163 -9.48 -23.58 -2.11
C GLY A 163 -10.26 -22.58 -1.27
N TYR A 164 -9.95 -22.51 0.00
CA TYR A 164 -10.52 -21.53 0.91
C TYR A 164 -9.56 -20.36 1.10
N ILE A 165 -10.11 -19.15 1.22
CA ILE A 165 -9.41 -17.98 1.78
C ILE A 165 -9.31 -18.23 3.28
N ILE A 166 -8.15 -17.97 3.90
CA ILE A 166 -8.02 -18.04 5.36
C ILE A 166 -8.89 -16.98 6.04
N ASN A 167 -9.34 -17.28 7.26
CA ASN A 167 -10.05 -16.30 8.06
C ASN A 167 -9.10 -15.26 8.66
N HIS A 168 -9.04 -14.08 8.03
CA HIS A 168 -8.20 -12.96 8.46
C HIS A 168 -8.63 -12.35 9.83
N MET A 169 -9.76 -12.77 10.37
CA MET A 169 -10.24 -12.39 11.70
C MET A 169 -9.98 -13.48 12.77
N ASP A 170 -9.36 -14.60 12.41
CA ASP A 170 -8.93 -15.65 13.34
C ASP A 170 -7.42 -15.90 13.22
N GLN A 171 -6.66 -15.44 14.21
CA GLN A 171 -5.22 -15.61 14.23
C GLN A 171 -4.79 -17.09 14.13
N ARG A 172 -5.55 -18.03 14.72
CA ARG A 172 -5.21 -19.46 14.63
C ARG A 172 -5.28 -20.00 13.20
N ALA A 173 -6.21 -19.48 12.38
CA ALA A 173 -6.28 -19.82 10.97
C ALA A 173 -5.03 -19.29 10.22
N PHE A 174 -4.63 -18.06 10.53
CA PHE A 174 -3.38 -17.50 10.02
C PHE A 174 -2.16 -18.30 10.48
N ASP A 175 -2.03 -18.63 11.77
CA ASP A 175 -0.87 -19.33 12.32
C ASP A 175 -0.68 -20.71 11.64
N ARG A 176 -1.76 -21.46 11.42
CA ARG A 176 -1.70 -22.76 10.71
C ARG A 176 -1.27 -22.60 9.24
N TYR A 177 -1.75 -21.58 8.58
CA TYR A 177 -1.34 -21.26 7.21
C TYR A 177 0.14 -20.83 7.16
N ALA A 178 0.53 -19.91 8.04
CA ALA A 178 1.88 -19.38 8.13
C ALA A 178 2.92 -20.47 8.42
N GLN A 179 2.62 -21.38 9.34
CA GLN A 179 3.49 -22.52 9.65
C GLN A 179 3.79 -23.40 8.42
N ARG A 180 2.78 -23.66 7.58
CA ARG A 180 2.99 -24.42 6.32
C ARG A 180 3.88 -23.65 5.35
N MET A 181 3.59 -22.36 5.17
CA MET A 181 4.37 -21.50 4.28
C MET A 181 5.81 -21.35 4.76
N ALA A 182 5.99 -21.07 6.05
CA ALA A 182 7.32 -20.97 6.68
C ALA A 182 8.14 -22.24 6.47
N SER A 183 7.54 -23.41 6.71
CA SER A 183 8.21 -24.70 6.51
C SER A 183 8.63 -24.92 5.04
N ALA A 184 7.77 -24.57 4.09
CA ALA A 184 8.06 -24.71 2.67
C ALA A 184 9.12 -23.71 2.16
N LEU A 185 9.17 -22.51 2.73
CA LEU A 185 10.13 -21.47 2.35
C LEU A 185 11.46 -21.55 3.14
N ALA A 186 11.53 -22.28 4.26
CA ALA A 186 12.71 -22.33 5.12
C ALA A 186 14.03 -22.59 4.37
N PRO A 187 14.10 -23.48 3.36
CA PRO A 187 15.33 -23.67 2.57
C PRO A 187 15.78 -22.42 1.81
N ALA A 188 14.84 -21.56 1.42
CA ALA A 188 15.09 -20.33 0.67
C ALA A 188 15.40 -19.12 1.57
N MET A 189 15.17 -19.20 2.90
CA MET A 189 15.45 -18.11 3.84
C MET A 189 16.91 -17.94 4.21
N LYS A 190 17.81 -18.67 3.53
CA LYS A 190 19.27 -18.59 3.68
C LYS A 190 19.83 -17.53 2.74
N GLY A 191 20.92 -16.87 3.16
CA GLY A 191 21.62 -15.85 2.34
C GLY A 191 21.15 -14.44 2.61
N SER A 192 20.91 -13.62 1.58
CA SER A 192 20.41 -12.26 1.73
C SER A 192 18.98 -12.25 2.30
N VAL A 193 18.62 -11.17 2.99
CA VAL A 193 17.27 -11.01 3.57
C VAL A 193 16.25 -10.86 2.42
N SER A 194 15.15 -11.58 2.53
CA SER A 194 14.03 -11.56 1.56
C SER A 194 12.82 -10.83 2.13
N GLY A 195 12.06 -10.17 1.27
CA GLY A 195 10.71 -9.72 1.58
C GLY A 195 9.70 -10.86 1.42
N LEU A 196 8.74 -10.95 2.35
CA LEU A 196 7.57 -11.80 2.21
C LEU A 196 6.37 -10.91 1.90
N PHE A 197 5.76 -11.15 0.75
CA PHE A 197 4.74 -10.28 0.19
C PHE A 197 3.34 -10.76 0.52
N CYS A 198 2.48 -9.82 0.92
CA CYS A 198 1.05 -9.98 1.03
C CYS A 198 0.36 -8.96 0.11
N ASP A 199 -0.44 -9.47 -0.81
CA ASP A 199 -1.17 -8.71 -1.80
C ASP A 199 -2.35 -7.93 -1.20
N SER A 200 -3.03 -7.12 -2.03
CA SER A 200 -4.20 -6.35 -1.68
C SER A 200 -5.34 -7.21 -1.13
N TRP A 201 -6.23 -6.55 -0.40
CA TRP A 201 -7.40 -7.23 0.17
C TRP A 201 -8.43 -7.52 -0.91
N GLU A 202 -8.52 -8.79 -1.33
CA GLU A 202 -9.50 -9.25 -2.31
C GLU A 202 -10.45 -10.30 -1.74
N VAL A 203 -10.83 -10.11 -0.48
CA VAL A 203 -11.85 -10.96 0.17
C VAL A 203 -13.23 -10.50 -0.27
N GLU A 204 -13.85 -11.26 -1.14
CA GLU A 204 -15.16 -10.94 -1.75
C GLU A 204 -16.32 -11.15 -0.77
N THR A 205 -16.33 -10.41 0.34
CA THR A 205 -17.47 -10.34 1.25
C THR A 205 -17.56 -8.98 1.92
N SER A 206 -18.72 -8.37 1.84
CA SER A 206 -19.02 -7.10 2.51
C SER A 206 -19.35 -7.29 4.00
N ARG A 207 -19.76 -8.51 4.40
CA ARG A 207 -20.18 -8.84 5.77
C ARG A 207 -19.25 -9.89 6.36
N ILE A 208 -17.96 -9.54 6.43
CA ILE A 208 -16.94 -10.45 6.96
C ILE A 208 -17.24 -10.81 8.42
N TRP A 209 -17.04 -12.07 8.73
CA TRP A 209 -17.44 -12.64 10.02
C TRP A 209 -16.43 -13.67 10.54
N THR A 210 -16.52 -13.94 11.82
CA THR A 210 -15.78 -15.03 12.45
C THR A 210 -16.55 -15.58 13.65
N THR A 211 -16.30 -16.82 14.02
CA THR A 211 -16.90 -17.46 15.18
C THR A 211 -16.62 -16.64 16.46
N GLY A 212 -17.65 -16.40 17.26
CA GLY A 212 -17.55 -15.64 18.50
C GLY A 212 -17.53 -14.11 18.31
N PHE A 213 -17.75 -13.61 17.07
CA PHE A 213 -17.75 -12.17 16.80
C PHE A 213 -18.93 -11.46 17.49
N SER A 214 -20.15 -12.03 17.46
CA SER A 214 -21.32 -11.43 18.13
C SER A 214 -21.09 -11.21 19.61
N GLU A 215 -20.55 -12.22 20.31
CA GLU A 215 -20.27 -12.14 21.73
C GLU A 215 -19.19 -11.12 22.06
N ALA A 216 -18.15 -11.06 21.22
CA ALA A 216 -17.10 -10.06 21.36
C ALA A 216 -17.63 -8.65 21.11
N PHE A 217 -18.45 -8.48 20.08
CA PHE A 217 -19.12 -7.21 19.79
C PHE A 217 -19.99 -6.74 20.96
N LYS A 218 -20.85 -7.63 21.47
CA LYS A 218 -21.71 -7.33 22.61
C LYS A 218 -20.90 -6.93 23.85
N ARG A 219 -19.76 -7.59 24.10
CA ARG A 219 -18.87 -7.18 25.21
C ARG A 219 -18.26 -5.80 24.99
N SER A 220 -17.90 -5.45 23.76
CA SER A 220 -17.24 -4.19 23.45
C SER A 220 -18.22 -3.01 23.42
N TYR A 221 -19.43 -3.21 22.89
CA TYR A 221 -20.39 -2.15 22.64
C TYR A 221 -21.69 -2.21 23.47
N GLY A 222 -21.90 -3.30 24.24
CA GLY A 222 -23.05 -3.42 25.13
C GLY A 222 -24.37 -3.78 24.45
N TYR A 223 -24.40 -4.01 23.15
CA TYR A 223 -25.61 -4.38 22.40
C TYR A 223 -25.31 -5.51 21.39
N ASP A 224 -26.37 -6.16 20.89
CA ASP A 224 -26.27 -7.20 19.89
C ASP A 224 -26.26 -6.60 18.47
N ILE A 225 -25.25 -6.96 17.65
CA ILE A 225 -25.12 -6.51 16.26
C ILE A 225 -26.00 -7.32 15.30
N ASN A 226 -26.35 -8.55 15.63
CA ASN A 226 -27.02 -9.48 14.73
C ASN A 226 -28.29 -8.90 14.07
N PRO A 227 -29.19 -8.18 14.78
CA PRO A 227 -30.39 -7.60 14.16
C PRO A 227 -30.11 -6.56 13.06
N TYR A 228 -28.90 -6.01 13.01
CA TYR A 228 -28.53 -4.95 12.06
C TYR A 228 -27.79 -5.47 10.85
N MET A 229 -27.26 -6.71 10.90
CA MET A 229 -26.32 -7.21 9.89
C MET A 229 -26.89 -7.28 8.48
N ASP A 230 -28.19 -7.57 8.31
CA ASP A 230 -28.81 -7.63 6.99
C ASP A 230 -28.93 -6.27 6.32
N SER A 231 -29.10 -5.24 7.12
CA SER A 231 -29.20 -3.85 6.68
C SER A 231 -28.03 -2.99 7.10
N ILE A 232 -26.88 -3.58 7.46
CA ILE A 232 -25.71 -2.87 8.02
C ILE A 232 -25.21 -1.75 7.11
N TYR A 233 -25.40 -1.86 5.80
CA TYR A 233 -25.04 -0.86 4.81
C TYR A 233 -26.17 0.08 4.43
N SER A 234 -27.33 -0.01 5.09
CA SER A 234 -28.42 0.96 4.90
C SER A 234 -28.07 2.28 5.60
N ARG A 235 -28.70 3.37 5.12
CA ARG A 235 -28.55 4.69 5.75
C ARG A 235 -29.12 4.78 7.16
N ALA A 236 -29.98 3.82 7.54
CA ALA A 236 -30.55 3.77 8.88
C ALA A 236 -29.59 3.27 9.97
N ASN A 237 -28.50 2.59 9.59
CA ASN A 237 -27.60 1.91 10.52
C ASN A 237 -26.16 2.46 10.47
N PHE A 238 -26.02 3.80 10.35
CA PHE A 238 -24.70 4.42 10.28
C PHE A 238 -23.86 4.14 11.52
N ASP A 239 -24.42 4.34 12.71
CA ASP A 239 -23.74 4.15 13.97
C ASP A 239 -23.37 2.67 14.22
N GLU A 240 -24.29 1.76 13.93
CA GLU A 240 -24.04 0.31 14.07
C GLU A 240 -22.98 -0.17 13.07
N ARG A 241 -22.99 0.38 11.86
CA ARG A 241 -21.93 0.09 10.87
C ARG A 241 -20.58 0.57 11.33
N TYR A 242 -20.50 1.77 11.89
CA TYR A 242 -19.24 2.27 12.44
C TYR A 242 -18.70 1.34 13.52
N ASP A 243 -19.53 0.95 14.50
CA ASP A 243 -19.11 0.02 15.57
C ASP A 243 -18.67 -1.33 15.01
N TYR A 244 -19.38 -1.87 14.00
CA TYR A 244 -19.02 -3.10 13.30
C TYR A 244 -17.67 -2.96 12.59
N MET A 245 -17.47 -1.93 11.77
CA MET A 245 -16.25 -1.70 11.02
C MET A 245 -15.03 -1.47 11.93
N LYS A 246 -15.23 -0.78 13.04
CA LYS A 246 -14.18 -0.55 14.04
C LYS A 246 -13.68 -1.86 14.64
N LEU A 247 -14.59 -2.76 15.03
CA LEU A 247 -14.21 -4.06 15.58
C LEU A 247 -13.58 -4.97 14.52
N VAL A 248 -14.11 -4.97 13.29
CA VAL A 248 -13.50 -5.69 12.15
C VAL A 248 -12.07 -5.21 11.92
N SER A 249 -11.87 -3.89 11.88
CA SER A 249 -10.54 -3.29 11.72
C SER A 249 -9.57 -3.73 12.82
N GLU A 250 -9.99 -3.70 14.08
CA GLU A 250 -9.17 -4.16 15.20
C GLU A 250 -8.79 -5.64 15.06
N TYR A 251 -9.73 -6.48 14.61
CA TYR A 251 -9.48 -7.91 14.41
C TYR A 251 -8.48 -8.16 13.30
N VAL A 252 -8.70 -7.57 12.12
CA VAL A 252 -7.83 -7.77 10.96
C VAL A 252 -6.42 -7.25 11.24
N VAL A 253 -6.27 -6.06 11.82
CA VAL A 253 -4.94 -5.53 12.14
C VAL A 253 -4.23 -6.40 13.18
N ASN A 254 -4.92 -6.82 14.25
CA ASN A 254 -4.29 -7.51 15.37
C ASN A 254 -4.15 -9.02 15.17
N ARG A 255 -4.96 -9.63 14.30
CA ARG A 255 -4.99 -11.09 14.10
C ARG A 255 -4.44 -11.54 12.75
N PHE A 256 -4.16 -10.59 11.85
CA PHE A 256 -3.60 -10.87 10.54
C PHE A 256 -2.36 -10.03 10.24
N TYR A 257 -2.45 -8.71 10.08
CA TYR A 257 -1.30 -7.90 9.64
C TYR A 257 -0.14 -7.90 10.64
N ARG A 258 -0.40 -7.71 11.91
CA ARG A 258 0.64 -7.78 12.96
C ARG A 258 1.25 -9.17 13.12
N PRO A 259 0.46 -10.27 13.21
CA PRO A 259 0.99 -11.62 13.18
C PRO A 259 1.81 -11.92 11.93
N PHE A 260 1.36 -11.51 10.74
CA PHE A 260 2.13 -11.68 9.51
C PHE A 260 3.50 -10.99 9.58
N ALA A 261 3.54 -9.73 9.98
CA ALA A 261 4.81 -9.02 10.14
C ALA A 261 5.72 -9.68 11.21
N SER A 262 5.12 -10.22 12.28
CA SER A 262 5.87 -10.97 13.31
C SER A 262 6.43 -12.28 12.74
N GLU A 263 5.65 -13.01 11.97
CA GLU A 263 6.08 -14.25 11.32
C GLU A 263 7.23 -14.00 10.33
N CYS A 264 7.11 -12.96 9.51
CA CYS A 264 8.22 -12.56 8.61
C CYS A 264 9.52 -12.34 9.37
N ARG A 265 9.46 -11.60 10.49
CA ARG A 265 10.66 -11.36 11.31
C ARG A 265 11.19 -12.61 11.98
N SER A 266 10.31 -13.56 12.38
CA SER A 266 10.73 -14.85 12.94
C SER A 266 11.53 -15.71 11.96
N LEU A 267 11.24 -15.52 10.66
CA LEU A 267 11.94 -16.16 9.55
C LEU A 267 13.22 -15.41 9.12
N GLY A 268 13.61 -14.34 9.82
CA GLY A 268 14.72 -13.48 9.42
C GLY A 268 14.44 -12.64 8.17
N SER A 269 13.18 -12.47 7.82
CA SER A 269 12.67 -11.74 6.67
C SER A 269 11.98 -10.44 7.10
N PHE A 270 11.50 -9.66 6.14
CA PHE A 270 10.64 -8.51 6.39
C PHE A 270 9.30 -8.65 5.66
N SER A 271 8.25 -8.05 6.20
CA SER A 271 6.93 -8.02 5.59
C SER A 271 6.83 -6.87 4.57
N ARG A 272 6.37 -7.16 3.35
CA ARG A 272 5.98 -6.18 2.34
C ARG A 272 4.51 -6.40 2.02
N VAL A 273 3.66 -5.38 2.25
CA VAL A 273 2.22 -5.60 2.34
C VAL A 273 1.43 -4.49 1.68
N GLN A 274 0.47 -4.88 0.87
CA GLN A 274 -0.64 -4.05 0.43
C GLN A 274 -1.81 -4.23 1.39
N CYS A 275 -2.22 -3.15 2.05
CA CYS A 275 -3.42 -3.15 2.88
C CYS A 275 -4.62 -2.52 2.15
N ALA A 276 -4.44 -2.21 0.88
CA ALA A 276 -5.47 -1.64 0.02
C ALA A 276 -6.71 -2.56 -0.03
N GLY A 277 -7.90 -1.98 0.03
CA GLY A 277 -9.17 -2.70 0.03
C GLY A 277 -9.56 -3.34 1.37
N ALA A 278 -8.69 -3.41 2.35
CA ALA A 278 -9.03 -3.99 3.65
C ALA A 278 -10.00 -3.11 4.45
N PRO A 279 -10.96 -3.71 5.18
CA PRO A 279 -11.90 -3.00 6.04
C PRO A 279 -11.22 -2.56 7.37
N VAL A 280 -10.19 -1.74 7.26
CA VAL A 280 -9.33 -1.36 8.39
C VAL A 280 -9.03 0.14 8.41
N ASP A 281 -8.60 0.63 9.57
CA ASP A 281 -7.83 1.86 9.62
C ASP A 281 -6.50 1.65 8.91
N LEU A 282 -6.36 2.22 7.71
CA LEU A 282 -5.21 2.01 6.83
C LEU A 282 -3.89 2.44 7.46
N ILE A 283 -3.89 3.55 8.22
CA ILE A 283 -2.67 3.99 8.92
C ILE A 283 -2.24 2.93 9.95
N SER A 284 -3.19 2.38 10.73
CA SER A 284 -2.88 1.31 11.69
C SER A 284 -2.35 0.05 11.00
N ALA A 285 -2.92 -0.33 9.87
CA ALA A 285 -2.48 -1.51 9.11
C ALA A 285 -1.08 -1.29 8.51
N TYR A 286 -0.86 -0.23 7.73
CA TYR A 286 0.43 0.05 7.09
C TYR A 286 1.56 0.34 8.08
N THR A 287 1.25 0.92 9.25
CA THR A 287 2.27 1.12 10.29
C THR A 287 2.70 -0.18 10.96
N SER A 288 1.89 -1.25 10.89
CA SER A 288 2.17 -2.54 11.50
C SER A 288 3.12 -3.44 10.70
N VAL A 289 3.39 -3.12 9.44
CA VAL A 289 4.23 -3.92 8.52
C VAL A 289 5.58 -3.23 8.26
N ASP A 290 6.57 -3.95 7.72
CA ASP A 290 7.92 -3.41 7.58
C ASP A 290 8.04 -2.50 6.34
N VAL A 291 7.58 -2.94 5.19
CA VAL A 291 7.52 -2.17 3.94
C VAL A 291 6.06 -2.02 3.51
N PRO A 292 5.45 -0.85 3.69
CA PRO A 292 4.12 -0.58 3.18
C PRO A 292 4.15 -0.45 1.66
N GLU A 293 3.23 -1.12 0.97
CA GLU A 293 3.12 -1.11 -0.48
C GLU A 293 1.76 -0.60 -0.95
N THR A 294 1.77 0.22 -1.97
CA THR A 294 0.58 0.65 -2.73
C THR A 294 0.52 -0.07 -4.07
N GLU A 295 -0.52 0.18 -4.83
CA GLU A 295 -0.64 -0.27 -6.22
C GLU A 295 -1.18 0.87 -7.11
N ALA A 296 -0.89 0.79 -8.41
CA ALA A 296 -1.27 1.80 -9.38
C ALA A 296 -2.12 1.21 -10.51
N MET A 297 -3.22 0.57 -10.16
CA MET A 297 -4.24 0.10 -11.08
C MET A 297 -5.63 0.37 -10.52
N LEU A 298 -5.89 -0.08 -9.30
CA LEU A 298 -7.17 0.10 -8.61
C LEU A 298 -7.25 1.44 -7.89
N TYR A 299 -6.10 2.01 -7.57
CA TYR A 299 -5.95 3.21 -6.77
C TYR A 299 -5.16 4.26 -7.54
N GLU A 300 -5.72 5.44 -7.63
CA GLU A 300 -5.03 6.57 -8.25
C GLU A 300 -3.81 6.98 -7.41
N PRO A 301 -2.76 7.57 -8.04
CA PRO A 301 -1.51 7.91 -7.36
C PRO A 301 -1.65 8.68 -6.03
N PRO A 302 -2.63 9.60 -5.85
CA PRO A 302 -2.82 10.29 -4.57
C PRO A 302 -3.14 9.37 -3.38
N TYR A 303 -3.71 8.17 -3.61
CA TYR A 303 -3.90 7.17 -2.56
C TYR A 303 -2.57 6.74 -1.93
N SER A 304 -1.49 6.68 -2.71
CA SER A 304 -0.14 6.32 -2.23
C SER A 304 0.34 7.24 -1.12
N ARG A 305 -0.21 8.45 -1.01
CA ARG A 305 0.11 9.39 0.09
C ARG A 305 -0.33 8.85 1.45
N ILE A 306 -1.39 8.04 1.53
CA ILE A 306 -1.78 7.36 2.79
C ILE A 306 -0.68 6.36 3.18
N VAL A 307 -0.21 5.57 2.23
CA VAL A 307 0.84 4.56 2.41
C VAL A 307 2.17 5.21 2.81
N ALA A 308 2.56 6.27 2.11
CA ALA A 308 3.76 7.05 2.40
C ALA A 308 3.68 7.76 3.76
N SER A 309 2.48 8.19 4.16
CA SER A 309 2.25 8.76 5.49
C SER A 309 2.50 7.74 6.60
N ALA A 310 2.00 6.52 6.46
CA ALA A 310 2.25 5.46 7.44
C ALA A 310 3.76 5.16 7.58
N ALA A 311 4.51 5.16 6.47
CA ALA A 311 5.95 5.03 6.49
C ALA A 311 6.62 6.21 7.22
N CYS A 312 6.21 7.44 6.93
CA CYS A 312 6.69 8.66 7.58
C CYS A 312 6.48 8.61 9.10
N LEU A 313 5.24 8.32 9.55
CA LEU A 313 4.87 8.26 10.97
C LEU A 313 5.64 7.20 11.79
N THR A 314 6.29 6.24 11.14
CA THR A 314 7.01 5.14 11.77
C THR A 314 8.47 5.04 11.30
N SER A 315 9.00 6.11 10.71
CA SER A 315 10.41 6.23 10.26
C SER A 315 10.87 5.10 9.31
N LYS A 316 9.95 4.54 8.50
CA LYS A 316 10.28 3.53 7.49
C LYS A 316 10.91 4.19 6.27
N LYS A 317 11.89 3.53 5.67
CA LYS A 317 12.62 4.08 4.52
C LYS A 317 11.97 3.79 3.18
N GLU A 318 11.39 2.60 3.03
CA GLU A 318 10.79 2.16 1.79
C GLU A 318 9.28 2.35 1.80
N VAL A 319 8.78 2.89 0.70
CA VAL A 319 7.38 2.88 0.28
C VAL A 319 7.37 2.28 -1.11
N SER A 320 6.93 1.04 -1.21
CA SER A 320 6.90 0.35 -2.51
C SER A 320 5.55 0.53 -3.21
N SER A 321 5.56 0.30 -4.51
CA SER A 321 4.36 0.26 -5.33
C SER A 321 4.43 -0.90 -6.30
N GLU A 322 3.39 -1.75 -6.30
CA GLU A 322 3.06 -2.57 -7.45
C GLU A 322 2.67 -1.62 -8.59
N THR A 323 3.33 -1.76 -9.73
CA THR A 323 3.24 -0.74 -10.77
C THR A 323 3.13 -1.38 -12.15
N PHE A 324 2.31 -0.74 -13.01
CA PHE A 324 2.07 -1.13 -14.40
C PHE A 324 1.14 -2.34 -14.57
N THR A 325 0.30 -2.61 -13.59
CA THR A 325 -0.77 -3.59 -13.68
C THR A 325 -1.88 -3.03 -14.55
N CYS A 326 -2.28 -3.76 -15.59
CA CYS A 326 -3.39 -3.36 -16.48
C CYS A 326 -3.40 -1.87 -16.85
N THR A 327 -2.26 -1.31 -17.25
CA THR A 327 -2.07 0.13 -17.48
C THR A 327 -3.18 0.76 -18.32
N TYR A 328 -3.68 0.07 -19.35
CA TYR A 328 -4.80 0.50 -20.21
C TYR A 328 -6.13 -0.18 -19.87
N GLY A 329 -6.27 -0.71 -18.65
CA GLY A 329 -7.46 -1.40 -18.14
C GLY A 329 -7.43 -2.91 -18.33
N PHE A 330 -8.38 -3.56 -17.63
CA PHE A 330 -8.58 -4.99 -17.77
C PHE A 330 -9.06 -5.35 -19.17
N PRO A 331 -8.66 -6.52 -19.70
CA PRO A 331 -9.25 -7.05 -20.91
C PRO A 331 -10.77 -7.15 -20.74
N ARG A 332 -11.53 -6.59 -21.68
CA ARG A 332 -12.99 -6.63 -21.67
C ARG A 332 -13.49 -7.81 -22.47
N TYR A 333 -14.62 -8.38 -22.06
CA TYR A 333 -15.30 -9.37 -22.87
C TYR A 333 -16.00 -8.71 -24.07
N ASP A 334 -15.57 -9.05 -25.27
CA ASP A 334 -16.20 -8.63 -26.52
C ASP A 334 -17.39 -9.59 -26.81
N ALA A 335 -18.60 -9.11 -26.56
CA ALA A 335 -19.81 -9.93 -26.69
C ALA A 335 -20.09 -10.33 -28.16
N GLU A 336 -19.70 -9.49 -29.14
CA GLU A 336 -19.88 -9.79 -30.57
C GLU A 336 -18.94 -10.92 -31.02
N LYS A 337 -17.67 -10.85 -30.58
CA LYS A 337 -16.66 -11.85 -30.90
C LYS A 337 -16.63 -13.03 -29.92
N LYS A 338 -17.46 -12.98 -28.86
CA LYS A 338 -17.53 -14.00 -27.79
C LYS A 338 -16.15 -14.36 -27.19
N ARG A 339 -15.28 -13.38 -27.03
CA ARG A 339 -13.91 -13.54 -26.50
C ARG A 339 -13.46 -12.32 -25.72
N MET A 340 -12.43 -12.52 -24.88
CA MET A 340 -11.76 -11.39 -24.21
C MET A 340 -10.99 -10.54 -25.23
N ASP A 341 -11.08 -9.23 -25.10
CA ASP A 341 -10.33 -8.28 -25.92
C ASP A 341 -8.96 -8.00 -25.28
N PHE A 342 -7.93 -8.57 -25.85
CA PHE A 342 -6.54 -8.39 -25.44
C PHE A 342 -5.74 -7.46 -26.37
N ARG A 343 -6.41 -6.65 -27.20
CA ARG A 343 -5.74 -5.88 -28.26
C ARG A 343 -4.67 -4.92 -27.74
N LEU A 344 -4.81 -4.39 -26.51
CA LEU A 344 -3.84 -3.50 -25.89
C LEU A 344 -2.74 -4.23 -25.11
N ARG A 345 -2.85 -5.55 -24.92
CA ARG A 345 -1.82 -6.35 -24.24
C ARG A 345 -0.53 -6.36 -25.07
N GLY A 346 0.59 -6.01 -24.46
CA GLY A 346 1.88 -5.91 -25.13
C GLY A 346 1.99 -4.69 -26.06
N LYS A 347 1.11 -3.68 -25.86
CA LYS A 347 1.16 -2.40 -26.57
C LYS A 347 1.60 -1.25 -25.65
N GLU A 348 1.93 -1.56 -24.39
CA GLU A 348 2.33 -0.58 -23.39
C GLU A 348 3.51 0.23 -23.89
N GLN A 349 3.51 1.53 -23.57
CA GLN A 349 4.51 2.50 -24.01
C GLN A 349 5.23 3.06 -22.78
N VAL A 350 6.57 3.13 -22.86
CA VAL A 350 7.39 3.58 -21.71
C VAL A 350 7.04 5.02 -21.29
N ALA A 351 6.65 5.88 -22.20
CA ALA A 351 6.24 7.25 -21.86
C ALA A 351 4.98 7.26 -20.96
N ASP A 352 3.99 6.39 -21.25
CA ASP A 352 2.80 6.23 -20.43
C ASP A 352 3.15 5.61 -19.06
N LEU A 353 4.05 4.62 -19.04
CA LEU A 353 4.52 4.03 -17.78
C LEU A 353 5.30 5.06 -16.93
N LYS A 354 6.08 5.93 -17.58
CA LYS A 354 6.80 7.00 -16.88
C LYS A 354 5.85 8.01 -16.25
N LEU A 355 4.77 8.36 -16.92
CA LEU A 355 3.74 9.26 -16.38
C LEU A 355 3.16 8.69 -15.07
N VAL A 356 2.85 7.39 -15.03
CA VAL A 356 2.39 6.70 -13.81
C VAL A 356 3.47 6.72 -12.72
N ALA A 357 4.70 6.34 -13.05
CA ALA A 357 5.79 6.30 -12.08
C ALA A 357 6.06 7.68 -11.46
N ASP A 358 6.06 8.74 -12.26
CA ASP A 358 6.29 10.11 -11.80
C ASP A 358 5.18 10.59 -10.86
N ALA A 359 3.93 10.25 -11.15
CA ALA A 359 2.80 10.56 -10.27
C ALA A 359 2.92 9.81 -8.92
N LEU A 360 3.39 8.56 -8.93
CA LEU A 360 3.65 7.79 -7.71
C LEU A 360 4.79 8.39 -6.89
N PHE A 361 5.90 8.78 -7.51
CA PHE A 361 7.02 9.45 -6.83
C PHE A 361 6.60 10.75 -6.17
N ALA A 362 5.77 11.56 -6.85
CA ALA A 362 5.23 12.80 -6.30
C ALA A 362 4.22 12.58 -5.15
N ASN A 363 3.79 11.33 -4.91
CA ASN A 363 2.95 10.92 -3.81
C ASN A 363 3.67 10.00 -2.79
N GLY A 364 5.01 10.00 -2.81
CA GLY A 364 5.86 9.45 -1.76
C GLY A 364 6.37 8.03 -1.98
N VAL A 365 6.05 7.38 -3.11
CA VAL A 365 6.65 6.10 -3.50
C VAL A 365 8.14 6.29 -3.78
N ASN A 366 8.96 5.35 -3.33
CA ASN A 366 10.41 5.36 -3.54
C ASN A 366 11.02 3.98 -3.85
N GLN A 367 10.16 2.98 -4.11
CA GLN A 367 10.55 1.64 -4.58
C GLN A 367 9.52 1.12 -5.55
N ILE A 368 9.93 0.82 -6.78
CA ILE A 368 9.04 0.31 -7.82
C ILE A 368 9.15 -1.21 -7.90
N ILE A 369 8.00 -1.87 -7.95
CA ILE A 369 7.85 -3.30 -8.22
C ILE A 369 7.06 -3.42 -9.52
N TRP A 370 7.70 -3.83 -10.60
CA TRP A 370 7.02 -4.11 -11.86
C TRP A 370 6.08 -5.30 -11.69
N HIS A 371 4.89 -5.21 -12.21
CA HIS A 371 3.88 -6.27 -12.11
C HIS A 371 3.78 -7.19 -13.32
N GLY A 372 4.61 -7.64 -14.11
CA GLY A 372 5.93 -7.95 -14.00
C GLY A 372 6.34 -8.95 -15.08
N MET A 373 7.17 -9.90 -14.71
CA MET A 373 7.83 -10.84 -15.60
C MET A 373 7.16 -12.21 -15.56
N PRO A 374 6.51 -12.66 -16.65
CA PRO A 374 6.06 -14.04 -16.74
C PRO A 374 7.28 -14.99 -16.84
N PHE A 375 7.22 -16.10 -16.13
CA PHE A 375 8.23 -17.16 -16.28
C PHE A 375 8.25 -17.67 -17.71
N ASN A 376 9.40 -17.67 -18.33
CA ASN A 376 9.62 -18.22 -19.65
C ASN A 376 10.70 -19.31 -19.61
N PRO A 377 10.43 -20.54 -20.08
CA PRO A 377 11.47 -21.54 -20.32
C PRO A 377 12.48 -21.07 -21.35
N VAL A 378 13.68 -21.63 -21.29
CA VAL A 378 14.75 -21.37 -22.27
C VAL A 378 14.21 -21.48 -23.70
N GLY A 379 14.39 -20.42 -24.49
CA GLY A 379 14.02 -20.36 -25.90
C GLY A 379 12.52 -20.06 -26.20
N ILE A 380 11.63 -19.95 -25.20
CA ILE A 380 10.21 -19.69 -25.44
C ILE A 380 9.92 -18.23 -25.25
N ASP A 381 10.24 -17.38 -24.59
CA ASP A 381 10.07 -15.91 -24.44
C ASP A 381 8.75 -15.28 -24.95
N THR A 382 7.71 -16.07 -25.13
CA THR A 382 6.42 -15.59 -25.68
C THR A 382 5.27 -15.65 -24.67
N ILE A 383 5.52 -16.18 -23.47
CA ILE A 383 4.51 -16.27 -22.42
C ILE A 383 4.25 -14.86 -21.88
N MET A 384 2.98 -14.49 -21.84
CA MET A 384 2.51 -13.19 -21.33
C MET A 384 1.46 -13.40 -20.24
N PHE A 385 1.43 -12.51 -19.26
CA PHE A 385 0.38 -12.48 -18.26
C PHE A 385 -0.61 -11.35 -18.58
N TYR A 386 -1.91 -11.62 -18.51
CA TYR A 386 -2.93 -10.68 -18.98
C TYR A 386 -2.98 -9.36 -18.18
N ALA A 387 -2.65 -9.42 -16.91
CA ALA A 387 -2.74 -8.28 -15.99
C ALA A 387 -1.49 -7.43 -15.95
N SER A 388 -0.40 -7.83 -16.62
CA SER A 388 0.86 -7.12 -16.50
C SER A 388 1.44 -6.67 -17.85
N VAL A 389 2.29 -5.67 -17.78
CA VAL A 389 3.24 -5.36 -18.86
C VAL A 389 4.15 -6.56 -19.10
N HIS A 390 4.51 -6.80 -20.34
CA HIS A 390 5.40 -7.91 -20.67
C HIS A 390 6.87 -7.54 -20.39
N VAL A 391 7.36 -7.85 -19.21
CA VAL A 391 8.77 -7.77 -18.85
C VAL A 391 9.46 -9.03 -19.33
N GLY A 392 10.24 -8.96 -20.39
CA GLY A 392 10.92 -10.12 -20.97
C GLY A 392 11.63 -9.81 -22.27
N ARG A 393 12.44 -10.76 -22.78
CA ARG A 393 13.34 -10.59 -23.93
C ARG A 393 12.63 -10.18 -25.22
N LYS A 394 11.46 -10.69 -25.46
CA LYS A 394 10.66 -10.43 -26.67
C LYS A 394 9.47 -9.48 -26.42
N GLY A 395 9.38 -8.87 -25.23
CA GLY A 395 8.38 -7.83 -24.95
C GLY A 395 8.66 -6.58 -25.78
N ASN A 396 7.62 -5.84 -26.10
CA ASN A 396 7.71 -4.56 -26.80
C ASN A 396 8.56 -3.52 -26.04
N LEU A 397 8.63 -3.63 -24.71
CA LEU A 397 9.42 -2.77 -23.83
C LEU A 397 10.87 -3.20 -23.66
N ALA A 398 11.28 -4.39 -24.15
CA ALA A 398 12.57 -5.02 -23.83
C ALA A 398 13.77 -4.09 -24.07
N LYS A 399 13.76 -3.33 -25.17
CA LYS A 399 14.84 -2.38 -25.52
C LYS A 399 14.91 -1.15 -24.61
N ASP A 400 13.77 -0.75 -24.03
CA ASP A 400 13.64 0.50 -23.29
C ASP A 400 13.77 0.27 -21.77
N ILE A 401 13.53 -0.94 -21.28
CA ILE A 401 13.58 -1.32 -19.85
C ILE A 401 14.90 -0.89 -19.19
N PRO A 402 16.11 -1.12 -19.73
CA PRO A 402 17.34 -0.75 -19.05
C PRO A 402 17.45 0.75 -18.76
N ALA A 403 17.11 1.60 -19.72
CA ALA A 403 17.16 3.04 -19.58
C ALA A 403 16.09 3.55 -18.61
N PHE A 404 14.89 3.01 -18.71
CA PHE A 404 13.78 3.37 -17.80
C PHE A 404 14.05 2.89 -16.36
N ASN A 405 14.59 1.68 -16.16
CA ASN A 405 15.03 1.20 -14.85
C ASN A 405 16.14 2.08 -14.26
N SER A 406 17.07 2.58 -15.09
CA SER A 406 18.11 3.53 -14.67
C SER A 406 17.49 4.83 -14.17
N TYR A 407 16.51 5.39 -14.89
CA TYR A 407 15.74 6.56 -14.47
C TYR A 407 15.10 6.35 -13.10
N MET A 408 14.27 5.30 -12.95
CA MET A 408 13.59 4.99 -11.70
C MET A 408 14.59 4.76 -10.55
N THR A 409 15.73 4.13 -10.81
CA THR A 409 16.81 3.94 -9.83
C THR A 409 17.35 5.26 -9.32
N LYS A 410 17.59 6.24 -10.22
CA LYS A 410 18.07 7.58 -9.83
C LYS A 410 17.04 8.29 -8.94
N VAL A 411 15.78 8.31 -9.35
CA VAL A 411 14.70 8.95 -8.59
C VAL A 411 14.56 8.29 -7.21
N CYS A 412 14.42 6.97 -7.15
CA CYS A 412 14.27 6.23 -5.90
C CYS A 412 15.47 6.47 -4.95
N ARG A 413 16.70 6.54 -5.48
CA ARG A 413 17.89 6.82 -4.68
C ARG A 413 17.83 8.20 -4.00
N TYR A 414 17.38 9.24 -4.72
CA TYR A 414 17.21 10.57 -4.14
C TYR A 414 16.05 10.61 -3.16
N MET A 415 14.92 9.94 -3.48
CA MET A 415 13.74 9.93 -2.65
C MET A 415 13.86 9.02 -1.40
N LYS A 416 14.95 8.27 -1.25
CA LYS A 416 15.34 7.55 -0.02
C LYS A 416 16.29 8.35 0.88
N GLN A 417 16.72 9.55 0.48
CA GLN A 417 17.60 10.39 1.31
C GLN A 417 16.85 10.96 2.51
N GLY A 418 17.49 10.94 3.68
CA GLY A 418 16.94 11.51 4.90
C GLY A 418 15.54 10.98 5.25
N VAL A 419 14.67 11.89 5.65
CA VAL A 419 13.30 11.63 6.09
C VAL A 419 12.28 12.42 5.24
N THR A 420 11.02 12.02 5.23
CA THR A 420 9.95 12.84 4.64
C THR A 420 9.78 14.11 5.47
N PHE A 421 9.56 15.26 4.83
CA PHE A 421 9.39 16.51 5.53
C PHE A 421 8.02 17.15 5.28
N SER A 422 7.34 17.49 6.37
CA SER A 422 6.08 18.24 6.39
C SER A 422 5.91 18.95 7.72
N ASP A 423 5.30 20.12 7.73
CA ASP A 423 4.84 20.81 8.95
C ASP A 423 3.41 20.45 9.34
N VAL A 424 2.68 19.73 8.49
CA VAL A 424 1.22 19.51 8.65
C VAL A 424 0.90 18.02 8.70
N ALA A 425 0.39 17.55 9.85
CA ALA A 425 -0.32 16.30 9.97
C ALA A 425 -1.81 16.54 9.68
N VAL A 426 -2.41 15.69 8.85
CA VAL A 426 -3.83 15.80 8.46
C VAL A 426 -4.60 14.60 8.99
N TYR A 427 -5.67 14.84 9.70
CA TYR A 427 -6.54 13.78 10.21
C TYR A 427 -7.20 13.02 9.06
N LEU A 428 -6.93 11.72 8.96
CA LEU A 428 -7.55 10.86 7.97
C LEU A 428 -8.98 10.53 8.43
N PRO A 429 -10.04 10.90 7.68
CA PRO A 429 -11.43 10.80 8.13
C PRO A 429 -11.95 9.35 7.99
N VAL A 430 -11.36 8.43 8.74
CA VAL A 430 -11.73 6.99 8.74
C VAL A 430 -13.16 6.84 9.26
N GLU A 431 -13.49 7.58 10.30
CA GLU A 431 -14.81 7.58 10.94
C GLU A 431 -15.90 8.05 9.96
N ASP A 432 -15.64 9.10 9.18
CA ASP A 432 -16.55 9.60 8.14
C ASP A 432 -16.80 8.52 7.08
N SER A 433 -15.75 7.83 6.66
CA SER A 433 -15.85 6.74 5.67
C SER A 433 -16.75 5.62 6.21
N TRP A 434 -16.53 5.16 7.42
CA TRP A 434 -17.32 4.08 8.01
C TRP A 434 -18.75 4.49 8.37
N GLU A 435 -18.95 5.74 8.77
CA GLU A 435 -20.26 6.27 9.18
C GLU A 435 -21.16 6.58 7.98
N THR A 436 -20.61 7.18 6.93
CA THR A 436 -21.38 7.72 5.81
C THR A 436 -21.17 7.00 4.48
N GLY A 437 -20.04 6.34 4.31
CA GLY A 437 -19.71 5.64 3.07
C GLY A 437 -20.66 4.48 2.83
N LEU A 438 -21.32 4.47 1.67
CA LEU A 438 -22.16 3.37 1.22
C LEU A 438 -21.36 2.59 0.18
N MET A 439 -21.35 1.27 0.33
CA MET A 439 -20.91 0.43 -0.77
C MET A 439 -21.81 0.72 -1.96
N LYS A 440 -21.22 1.27 -3.02
CA LYS A 440 -21.87 1.28 -4.31
C LYS A 440 -21.93 -0.16 -4.84
N GLU A 441 -22.92 -0.45 -5.66
CA GLU A 441 -22.90 -1.64 -6.49
C GLU A 441 -21.50 -1.79 -7.06
N PRO A 442 -20.87 -2.98 -6.95
CA PRO A 442 -19.49 -3.16 -7.37
C PRO A 442 -19.37 -2.68 -8.82
N ASP A 443 -18.47 -1.75 -9.06
CA ASP A 443 -18.06 -1.44 -10.41
C ASP A 443 -17.61 -2.78 -11.02
N THR A 444 -18.20 -3.16 -12.11
CA THR A 444 -17.91 -4.42 -12.79
C THR A 444 -16.44 -4.59 -13.17
N GLN A 445 -15.65 -3.52 -13.09
CA GLN A 445 -14.21 -3.50 -13.30
C GLN A 445 -13.39 -3.78 -12.02
N GLN A 446 -13.99 -3.67 -10.84
CA GLN A 446 -13.32 -3.79 -9.54
C GLN A 446 -14.22 -4.48 -8.52
N PRO A 447 -14.54 -5.79 -8.71
CA PRO A 447 -15.55 -6.49 -7.92
C PRO A 447 -15.18 -6.69 -6.44
N TRP A 448 -13.89 -6.55 -6.09
CA TRP A 448 -13.39 -6.70 -4.72
C TRP A 448 -13.29 -5.38 -3.96
N ALA A 449 -13.55 -4.27 -4.62
CA ALA A 449 -13.42 -2.96 -4.02
C ALA A 449 -14.54 -2.67 -3.02
N TRP A 450 -14.19 -2.18 -1.84
CA TRP A 450 -15.13 -1.75 -0.81
C TRP A 450 -15.71 -0.36 -1.07
N GLY A 451 -15.36 0.26 -2.20
CA GLY A 451 -15.85 1.57 -2.61
C GLY A 451 -15.35 2.69 -1.70
N GLU A 452 -16.26 3.43 -1.07
CA GLU A 452 -15.91 4.58 -0.25
C GLU A 452 -15.24 4.18 1.08
N TYR A 453 -15.45 2.95 1.56
CA TYR A 453 -14.82 2.45 2.79
C TYR A 453 -13.30 2.28 2.66
N GLU A 454 -12.80 2.06 1.47
CA GLU A 454 -11.37 1.87 1.22
C GLU A 454 -10.59 3.17 1.20
N MET A 455 -11.25 4.30 1.28
CA MET A 455 -10.65 5.62 1.18
C MET A 455 -9.87 5.87 -0.13
N ARG A 456 -10.15 5.09 -1.19
CA ARG A 456 -9.41 5.16 -2.47
C ARG A 456 -9.43 6.53 -3.15
N ARG A 457 -10.46 7.33 -2.88
CA ARG A 457 -10.65 8.67 -3.44
C ARG A 457 -10.32 9.78 -2.46
N THR A 458 -9.75 9.43 -1.31
CA THR A 458 -9.38 10.42 -0.30
C THR A 458 -8.14 11.18 -0.75
N VAL A 459 -8.27 12.48 -0.87
CA VAL A 459 -7.18 13.40 -1.21
C VAL A 459 -7.06 14.46 -0.14
N PRO A 460 -5.86 15.00 0.13
CA PRO A 460 -5.71 16.12 1.05
C PRO A 460 -6.52 17.33 0.59
N PRO A 461 -7.06 18.13 1.52
CA PRO A 461 -7.73 19.40 1.18
C PRO A 461 -6.87 20.29 0.28
N ALA A 462 -7.50 20.93 -0.72
CA ALA A 462 -6.80 21.71 -1.74
C ALA A 462 -5.92 22.83 -1.15
N GLU A 463 -6.34 23.44 -0.03
CA GLU A 463 -5.57 24.47 0.66
C GLU A 463 -4.24 23.96 1.24
N LEU A 464 -4.08 22.64 1.39
CA LEU A 464 -2.85 22.02 1.90
C LEU A 464 -1.87 21.60 0.79
N ARG A 465 -2.20 21.81 -0.47
CA ARG A 465 -1.42 21.30 -1.61
C ARG A 465 0.06 21.67 -1.54
N GLY A 466 0.39 22.86 -1.13
CA GLY A 466 1.78 23.33 -1.02
C GLY A 466 2.54 22.86 0.23
N TYR A 467 1.91 22.16 1.17
CA TYR A 467 2.47 21.83 2.49
C TYR A 467 3.02 20.41 2.60
N ASN A 468 2.91 19.60 1.55
CA ASN A 468 3.27 18.17 1.60
C ASN A 468 2.60 17.41 2.77
N PRO A 469 1.27 17.47 2.92
CA PRO A 469 0.57 17.01 4.11
C PRO A 469 0.73 15.50 4.34
N ILE A 470 0.80 15.08 5.62
CA ILE A 470 0.95 13.70 6.05
C ILE A 470 -0.32 13.27 6.78
N TRP A 471 -0.93 12.18 6.32
CA TRP A 471 -2.10 11.61 6.94
C TRP A 471 -1.79 10.95 8.29
N ILE A 472 -2.68 11.16 9.26
CA ILE A 472 -2.65 10.48 10.55
C ILE A 472 -4.07 10.08 10.96
N SER A 473 -4.29 8.84 11.40
CA SER A 473 -5.60 8.42 11.88
C SER A 473 -5.79 8.67 13.38
N GLY A 474 -7.06 8.77 13.80
CA GLY A 474 -7.41 8.92 15.22
C GLY A 474 -6.83 7.81 16.08
N ASN A 475 -6.86 6.58 15.58
CA ASN A 475 -6.30 5.44 16.28
C ASN A 475 -4.77 5.53 16.45
N PHE A 476 -4.05 5.99 15.42
CA PHE A 476 -2.59 6.15 15.47
C PHE A 476 -2.14 7.29 16.38
N LEU A 477 -2.96 8.35 16.60
CA LEU A 477 -2.64 9.46 17.51
C LEU A 477 -2.24 8.97 18.92
N ARG A 478 -2.70 7.81 19.35
CA ARG A 478 -2.33 7.21 20.66
C ARG A 478 -0.83 6.93 20.76
N ASN A 479 -0.14 6.71 19.64
CA ASN A 479 1.29 6.42 19.55
C ASN A 479 2.14 7.69 19.39
N ALA A 480 1.49 8.86 19.26
CA ALA A 480 2.16 10.14 19.13
C ALA A 480 2.35 10.83 20.48
N SER A 481 3.19 11.84 20.50
CA SER A 481 3.40 12.70 21.66
C SER A 481 3.48 14.16 21.24
N VAL A 482 3.44 15.09 22.22
CA VAL A 482 3.68 16.52 21.96
C VAL A 482 4.93 16.96 22.74
N LYS A 483 5.86 17.55 22.00
CA LYS A 483 7.08 18.15 22.54
C LYS A 483 7.32 19.49 21.83
N ASP A 484 7.65 20.53 22.61
CA ASP A 484 7.92 21.88 22.09
C ASP A 484 6.80 22.41 21.17
N ASN A 485 5.52 22.18 21.58
CA ASN A 485 4.30 22.52 20.86
C ASN A 485 4.15 21.82 19.49
N LYS A 486 4.93 20.78 19.21
CA LYS A 486 4.86 20.00 17.98
C LYS A 486 4.40 18.57 18.25
N LEU A 487 3.61 18.04 17.34
CA LEU A 487 3.27 16.62 17.30
C LEU A 487 4.50 15.81 16.87
N VAL A 488 4.84 14.78 17.63
CA VAL A 488 6.00 13.92 17.39
C VAL A 488 5.51 12.50 17.07
N CYS A 489 5.92 11.99 15.90
CA CYS A 489 5.62 10.65 15.43
C CYS A 489 6.89 10.05 14.82
N GLY A 490 7.44 9.00 15.44
CA GLY A 490 8.74 8.46 15.01
C GLY A 490 9.83 9.55 15.07
N ASP A 491 10.54 9.75 13.95
CA ASP A 491 11.56 10.79 13.80
C ASP A 491 10.99 12.13 13.28
N GLU A 492 9.67 12.19 13.05
CA GLU A 492 9.00 13.34 12.44
C GLU A 492 8.31 14.25 13.47
N THR A 493 8.24 15.54 13.13
CA THR A 493 7.55 16.52 13.93
C THR A 493 6.66 17.40 13.08
N PHE A 494 5.41 17.59 13.51
CA PHE A 494 4.43 18.44 12.81
C PHE A 494 4.08 19.64 13.67
N SER A 495 4.04 20.81 13.06
CA SER A 495 3.69 22.07 13.73
C SER A 495 2.18 22.23 13.91
N VAL A 496 1.38 21.58 13.05
CA VAL A 496 -0.09 21.69 13.02
C VAL A 496 -0.72 20.31 12.83
N LEU A 497 -1.77 20.04 13.57
CA LEU A 497 -2.75 18.99 13.30
C LEU A 497 -3.98 19.62 12.63
N TYR A 498 -4.16 19.31 11.35
CA TYR A 498 -5.30 19.77 10.56
C TYR A 498 -6.41 18.70 10.57
N ILE A 499 -7.63 19.09 10.92
CA ILE A 499 -8.78 18.20 11.07
C ILE A 499 -9.95 18.77 10.26
N ASP A 500 -10.34 18.04 9.22
CA ASP A 500 -11.56 18.27 8.45
C ASP A 500 -12.35 16.96 8.36
N ALA A 501 -13.00 16.62 9.48
CA ALA A 501 -13.76 15.40 9.65
C ALA A 501 -15.13 15.71 10.28
N SER A 502 -16.17 15.05 9.78
CA SER A 502 -17.53 15.17 10.31
C SER A 502 -17.72 14.33 11.57
N TYR A 503 -16.89 13.31 11.73
CA TYR A 503 -16.92 12.41 12.89
C TYR A 503 -15.52 12.21 13.45
N ILE A 504 -15.40 12.14 14.76
CA ILE A 504 -14.17 11.81 15.48
C ILE A 504 -14.51 10.85 16.62
N ASP A 505 -13.78 9.76 16.72
CA ASP A 505 -13.90 8.83 17.85
C ASP A 505 -13.62 9.51 19.20
N LEU A 506 -14.31 9.09 20.24
CA LEU A 506 -14.15 9.69 21.58
C LEU A 506 -12.71 9.61 22.10
N ASP A 507 -12.01 8.47 21.87
CA ASP A 507 -10.62 8.32 22.33
C ASP A 507 -9.66 9.17 21.51
N ALA A 508 -9.94 9.35 20.21
CA ALA A 508 -9.21 10.28 19.37
C ALA A 508 -9.40 11.72 19.86
N LEU A 509 -10.64 12.12 20.17
CA LEU A 509 -10.93 13.45 20.72
C LEU A 509 -10.22 13.70 22.07
N ARG A 510 -10.24 12.72 22.99
CA ARG A 510 -9.47 12.80 24.26
C ARG A 510 -8.00 13.07 24.00
N THR A 511 -7.43 12.37 23.01
CA THR A 511 -6.03 12.52 22.64
C THR A 511 -5.74 13.88 22.03
N ILE A 512 -6.60 14.37 21.14
CA ILE A 512 -6.48 15.68 20.50
C ILE A 512 -6.56 16.81 21.57
N VAL A 513 -7.53 16.74 22.48
CA VAL A 513 -7.65 17.70 23.61
C VAL A 513 -6.36 17.73 24.45
N ARG A 514 -5.87 16.55 24.84
CA ARG A 514 -4.62 16.42 25.57
C ARG A 514 -3.41 16.99 24.81
N PHE A 515 -3.37 16.89 23.50
CA PHE A 515 -2.28 17.44 22.68
C PHE A 515 -2.40 18.96 22.54
N ALA A 516 -3.63 19.45 22.31
CA ALA A 516 -3.90 20.88 22.27
C ALA A 516 -3.57 21.57 23.62
N SER A 517 -3.91 20.92 24.76
CA SER A 517 -3.55 21.45 26.10
C SER A 517 -2.04 21.50 26.35
N LYS A 518 -1.24 20.70 25.63
CA LYS A 518 0.23 20.76 25.62
C LYS A 518 0.81 21.74 24.60
N GLY A 519 -0.04 22.57 23.98
CA GLY A 519 0.37 23.64 23.09
C GLY A 519 0.40 23.28 21.60
N LEU A 520 0.02 22.05 21.19
CA LEU A 520 -0.08 21.71 19.76
C LEU A 520 -1.13 22.61 19.09
N THR A 521 -0.76 23.24 17.98
CA THR A 521 -1.72 23.98 17.15
C THR A 521 -2.64 23.02 16.43
N VAL A 522 -3.95 23.23 16.58
CA VAL A 522 -4.98 22.42 15.92
C VAL A 522 -5.83 23.32 15.02
N CYS A 523 -5.93 22.95 13.75
CA CYS A 523 -6.88 23.53 12.82
C CYS A 523 -8.11 22.62 12.73
N LEU A 524 -9.22 22.99 13.37
CA LEU A 524 -10.49 22.25 13.39
C LEU A 524 -11.48 22.90 12.42
N ARG A 525 -11.53 22.44 11.17
CA ARG A 525 -12.32 23.09 10.09
C ARG A 525 -13.81 23.05 10.34
N GLN A 526 -14.31 21.98 10.91
CA GLN A 526 -15.72 21.79 11.24
C GLN A 526 -15.88 21.20 12.65
N VAL A 527 -17.07 21.29 13.20
CA VAL A 527 -17.40 20.72 14.51
C VAL A 527 -17.79 19.25 14.32
N PRO A 528 -16.98 18.31 14.78
CA PRO A 528 -17.27 16.90 14.59
C PRO A 528 -18.36 16.39 15.52
N ARG A 529 -18.95 15.25 15.14
CA ARG A 529 -19.87 14.46 15.96
C ARG A 529 -19.18 13.19 16.43
N GLN A 530 -19.67 12.61 17.50
CA GLN A 530 -19.22 11.28 17.93
C GLN A 530 -19.88 10.22 17.03
N PRO A 531 -19.10 9.30 16.41
CA PRO A 531 -19.66 8.15 15.70
C PRO A 531 -20.06 7.03 16.67
N GLY A 532 -20.75 6.00 16.15
CA GLY A 532 -21.15 4.81 16.88
C GLY A 532 -22.42 5.01 17.71
N LYS A 533 -23.05 3.89 18.10
CA LYS A 533 -24.37 3.90 18.75
C LYS A 533 -24.36 4.50 20.16
N ASN A 534 -23.29 4.28 20.91
CA ASN A 534 -23.19 4.72 22.30
C ASN A 534 -22.56 6.12 22.40
N LYS A 535 -23.39 7.15 22.44
CA LYS A 535 -22.94 8.55 22.60
C LYS A 535 -22.59 8.84 24.07
N SER A 536 -21.47 9.50 24.29
CA SER A 536 -21.00 9.88 25.63
C SER A 536 -21.18 11.39 25.89
N PRO A 537 -21.74 11.78 27.02
CA PRO A 537 -21.78 13.20 27.44
C PRO A 537 -20.39 13.83 27.55
N GLU A 538 -19.34 13.04 27.76
CA GLU A 538 -17.95 13.48 27.79
C GLU A 538 -17.50 14.08 26.45
N PHE A 539 -18.01 13.56 25.31
CA PHE A 539 -17.65 14.06 24.00
C PHE A 539 -17.96 15.55 23.85
N SER A 540 -19.16 15.98 24.23
CA SER A 540 -19.55 17.39 24.16
C SER A 540 -18.72 18.28 25.08
N LYS A 541 -18.32 17.79 26.25
CA LYS A 541 -17.45 18.52 27.19
C LYS A 541 -16.06 18.72 26.60
N LEU A 542 -15.47 17.66 26.08
CA LEU A 542 -14.14 17.70 25.43
C LEU A 542 -14.14 18.59 24.19
N LEU A 543 -15.20 18.55 23.40
CA LEU A 543 -15.33 19.41 22.23
C LEU A 543 -15.44 20.90 22.60
N THR A 544 -16.19 21.22 23.65
CA THR A 544 -16.26 22.57 24.18
C THR A 544 -14.92 23.06 24.73
N GLU A 545 -14.22 22.20 25.46
CA GLU A 545 -12.86 22.45 25.95
C GLU A 545 -11.90 22.72 24.78
N LEU A 546 -11.88 21.84 23.76
CA LEU A 546 -11.01 21.97 22.59
C LEU A 546 -11.24 23.29 21.85
N THR A 547 -12.51 23.62 21.57
CA THR A 547 -12.86 24.80 20.79
C THR A 547 -12.62 26.11 21.58
N GLY A 548 -12.52 26.07 22.90
CA GLY A 548 -12.16 27.19 23.77
C GLY A 548 -10.66 27.48 23.87
N MET A 549 -9.80 26.60 23.37
CA MET A 549 -8.33 26.77 23.46
C MET A 549 -7.83 27.82 22.46
N LYS A 550 -6.86 28.64 22.87
CA LYS A 550 -6.29 29.72 22.03
C LYS A 550 -5.51 29.25 20.82
N ASN A 551 -4.95 28.04 20.87
CA ASN A 551 -4.19 27.37 19.81
C ASN A 551 -5.07 26.47 18.93
N VAL A 552 -6.38 26.55 19.07
CA VAL A 552 -7.36 25.89 18.21
C VAL A 552 -8.06 26.93 17.35
N SER A 553 -8.12 26.73 16.03
CA SER A 553 -8.72 27.67 15.08
C SER A 553 -9.46 26.91 13.99
N ARG A 554 -10.45 27.56 13.37
CA ARG A 554 -11.11 27.05 12.15
C ARG A 554 -10.43 27.50 10.87
N GLU A 555 -9.56 28.50 10.94
CA GLU A 555 -8.88 29.07 9.78
C GLU A 555 -7.51 28.46 9.57
N PHE A 556 -7.17 28.19 8.31
CA PHE A 556 -5.87 27.72 7.90
C PHE A 556 -5.35 28.55 6.71
N PRO A 557 -4.07 28.94 6.69
CA PRO A 557 -3.06 28.77 7.74
C PRO A 557 -3.31 29.65 8.98
N GLY A 558 -4.17 30.66 8.90
CA GLY A 558 -4.59 31.50 10.01
C GLY A 558 -3.44 31.95 10.91
N LYS A 559 -3.56 31.67 12.21
CA LYS A 559 -2.56 32.02 13.23
C LYS A 559 -1.41 30.99 13.35
N THR A 560 -1.37 29.97 12.50
CA THR A 560 -0.35 28.89 12.61
C THR A 560 1.06 29.39 12.36
N GLY A 561 1.25 30.46 11.59
CA GLY A 561 2.55 31.00 11.21
C GLY A 561 3.34 30.15 10.22
N ILE A 562 2.81 28.98 9.80
CA ILE A 562 3.48 28.13 8.81
C ILE A 562 3.25 28.64 7.39
N LYS A 563 4.29 28.47 6.55
CA LYS A 563 4.23 28.77 5.13
C LYS A 563 4.17 27.46 4.34
N PRO A 564 3.51 27.44 3.16
CA PRO A 564 3.63 26.29 2.28
C PRO A 564 5.09 26.07 1.87
N LEU A 565 5.52 24.82 1.80
CA LEU A 565 6.88 24.46 1.32
C LEU A 565 7.09 24.91 -0.12
N VAL A 566 6.07 24.76 -0.95
CA VAL A 566 6.06 25.21 -2.33
C VAL A 566 4.76 25.95 -2.59
N LYS A 567 4.86 27.13 -3.25
CA LYS A 567 3.72 27.93 -3.67
C LYS A 567 3.87 28.26 -5.15
N GLY A 568 2.77 28.23 -5.89
CA GLY A 568 2.71 28.60 -7.30
C GLY A 568 1.33 28.33 -7.88
N ASP A 569 1.02 28.96 -8.99
CA ASP A 569 -0.23 28.71 -9.71
C ASP A 569 -0.15 27.36 -10.41
N SER A 570 -1.24 26.58 -10.38
CA SER A 570 -1.28 25.22 -10.94
C SER A 570 -0.08 24.38 -10.48
N LEU A 571 0.20 24.40 -9.16
CA LEU A 571 1.31 23.67 -8.54
C LEU A 571 1.21 22.18 -8.87
N PRO A 572 2.22 21.58 -9.52
CA PRO A 572 2.28 20.14 -9.74
C PRO A 572 2.38 19.37 -8.43
N ASP A 573 2.01 18.08 -8.44
CA ASP A 573 2.23 17.22 -7.30
C ASP A 573 3.72 17.07 -7.02
N PHE A 574 4.07 17.08 -5.74
CA PHE A 574 5.44 16.94 -5.29
C PHE A 574 5.55 16.18 -3.99
N TRP A 575 6.74 15.64 -3.74
CA TRP A 575 7.13 15.05 -2.47
C TRP A 575 8.42 15.67 -1.97
N CYS A 576 8.48 15.97 -0.68
CA CYS A 576 9.64 16.60 -0.05
C CYS A 576 10.35 15.64 0.91
N ARG A 577 11.67 15.52 0.75
CA ARG A 577 12.57 14.82 1.68
C ARG A 577 13.54 15.82 2.28
N LYS A 578 13.98 15.55 3.51
CA LYS A 578 14.98 16.36 4.23
C LYS A 578 16.11 15.48 4.74
N ASN A 579 17.35 15.87 4.46
CA ASN A 579 18.55 15.21 4.94
C ASN A 579 19.51 16.27 5.54
N GLY A 580 19.58 16.35 6.86
CA GLY A 580 20.24 17.45 7.53
C GLY A 580 19.60 18.80 7.15
N ASP A 581 20.40 19.72 6.62
CA ASP A 581 19.94 21.05 6.16
C ASP A 581 19.54 21.09 4.67
N GLU A 582 19.50 19.95 4.00
CA GLU A 582 19.17 19.84 2.59
C GLU A 582 17.75 19.29 2.38
N TYR A 583 17.00 19.91 1.46
CA TYR A 583 15.66 19.52 1.04
C TYR A 583 15.71 19.02 -0.40
N TYR A 584 15.03 17.90 -0.66
CA TYR A 584 14.92 17.27 -1.96
C TYR A 584 13.45 17.27 -2.36
N PHE A 585 13.12 18.02 -3.41
CA PHE A 585 11.77 18.10 -3.96
C PHE A 585 11.71 17.32 -5.26
N PHE A 586 11.04 16.19 -5.28
CA PHE A 586 10.60 15.60 -6.54
C PHE A 586 9.30 16.32 -6.94
N ILE A 587 9.28 16.93 -8.12
CA ILE A 587 8.13 17.63 -8.66
C ILE A 587 7.78 16.96 -9.98
N ALA A 588 6.58 16.37 -10.05
CA ALA A 588 6.14 15.66 -11.24
C ALA A 588 5.88 16.63 -12.39
N ASN A 589 6.03 16.13 -13.62
CA ASN A 589 5.59 16.88 -14.80
C ASN A 589 4.11 17.26 -14.66
N PRO A 590 3.69 18.50 -14.97
CA PRO A 590 2.30 18.95 -14.83
C PRO A 590 1.26 18.04 -15.48
N HIS A 591 1.59 17.34 -16.56
CA HIS A 591 0.70 16.35 -17.20
C HIS A 591 0.29 15.19 -16.29
N SER A 592 1.04 14.91 -15.22
CA SER A 592 0.67 13.89 -14.24
C SER A 592 -0.57 14.25 -13.41
N MET A 593 -0.96 15.53 -13.41
CA MET A 593 -2.15 15.99 -12.66
C MET A 593 -3.47 15.54 -13.29
N ASP A 594 -3.45 15.25 -14.59
CA ASP A 594 -4.61 14.80 -15.35
C ASP A 594 -4.64 13.26 -15.49
N LEU A 595 -3.77 12.57 -14.74
CA LEU A 595 -3.68 11.13 -14.79
C LEU A 595 -4.86 10.49 -14.05
N HIS A 596 -5.56 9.60 -14.75
CA HIS A 596 -6.56 8.71 -14.18
C HIS A 596 -6.31 7.28 -14.65
N LEU A 597 -6.45 6.32 -13.75
CA LEU A 597 -6.29 4.91 -14.07
C LEU A 597 -7.64 4.26 -14.38
N PRO A 598 -7.73 3.40 -15.41
CA PRO A 598 -6.69 3.06 -16.39
C PRO A 598 -6.38 4.20 -17.35
N LEU A 599 -5.13 4.28 -17.82
CA LEU A 599 -4.71 5.30 -18.78
C LEU A 599 -5.41 5.17 -20.12
N LYS A 600 -5.58 6.29 -20.79
CA LYS A 600 -5.79 6.30 -22.25
C LYS A 600 -4.47 5.96 -22.94
N TYR A 601 -4.52 5.20 -24.02
CA TYR A 601 -3.35 4.88 -24.84
C TYR A 601 -2.69 6.16 -25.36
N GLY A 602 -1.40 6.32 -25.11
CA GLY A 602 -0.66 7.52 -25.47
C GLY A 602 -1.00 8.78 -24.68
N GLN A 603 -1.60 8.64 -23.50
CA GLN A 603 -1.99 9.78 -22.65
C GLN A 603 -0.80 10.66 -22.27
N SER A 604 0.39 10.11 -22.21
CA SER A 604 1.62 10.84 -21.91
C SER A 604 2.09 11.77 -23.04
N PHE A 605 1.50 11.68 -24.24
CA PHE A 605 1.97 12.49 -25.38
C PHE A 605 1.98 13.97 -25.04
N SER A 606 3.14 14.59 -25.20
CA SER A 606 3.36 16.03 -25.00
C SER A 606 4.47 16.52 -25.92
N SER A 607 4.24 17.67 -26.55
CA SER A 607 5.25 18.41 -27.32
C SER A 607 5.70 19.67 -26.61
N ASP A 608 5.05 20.05 -25.52
CA ASP A 608 5.15 21.38 -24.94
C ASP A 608 6.12 21.40 -23.75
N THR A 609 6.94 22.44 -23.72
CA THR A 609 7.69 22.81 -22.51
C THR A 609 6.82 23.71 -21.64
N ILE A 610 6.63 23.32 -20.40
CA ILE A 610 5.78 24.03 -19.43
C ILE A 610 6.67 24.70 -18.40
N GLN A 611 6.54 26.03 -18.26
CA GLN A 611 7.21 26.78 -17.19
C GLN A 611 6.22 27.05 -16.05
N ARG A 612 6.71 26.94 -14.80
CA ARG A 612 5.98 27.30 -13.57
C ARG A 612 6.88 28.17 -12.69
N ASP A 613 6.37 29.34 -12.26
CA ASP A 613 7.04 30.16 -11.28
C ASP A 613 6.69 29.64 -9.86
N LEU A 614 7.64 28.97 -9.24
CA LEU A 614 7.44 28.35 -7.93
C LEU A 614 8.22 29.10 -6.85
N THR A 615 7.60 29.27 -5.70
CA THR A 615 8.23 29.84 -4.50
C THR A 615 8.43 28.73 -3.48
N PHE A 616 9.68 28.52 -3.06
CA PHE A 616 10.08 27.53 -2.06
C PHE A 616 10.34 28.22 -0.72
N ASN A 617 9.72 27.71 0.35
CA ASN A 617 9.94 28.17 1.72
C ASN A 617 10.61 27.07 2.54
N VAL A 618 11.93 27.14 2.70
CA VAL A 618 12.73 26.16 3.43
C VAL A 618 13.80 26.82 4.26
N SER A 619 14.01 26.34 5.49
CA SER A 619 15.07 26.85 6.41
C SER A 619 15.05 28.37 6.58
N GLY A 620 13.87 29.01 6.58
CA GLY A 620 13.71 30.47 6.71
C GLY A 620 14.05 31.27 5.44
N ARG A 621 14.36 30.60 4.33
CA ARG A 621 14.57 31.20 3.00
C ARG A 621 13.29 31.16 2.19
N GLU A 622 13.04 32.21 1.45
CA GLU A 622 12.04 32.26 0.40
C GLU A 622 12.76 32.40 -0.96
N LEU A 623 12.59 31.41 -1.82
CA LEU A 623 13.26 31.32 -3.12
C LEU A 623 12.23 31.27 -4.23
N LYS A 624 12.23 32.22 -5.15
CA LYS A 624 11.40 32.22 -6.35
C LYS A 624 12.21 31.70 -7.52
N LEU A 625 11.73 30.65 -8.16
CA LEU A 625 12.42 29.97 -9.25
C LEU A 625 11.46 29.69 -10.39
N PRO A 626 11.84 30.02 -11.64
CA PRO A 626 11.18 29.49 -12.82
C PRO A 626 11.60 28.02 -12.98
N VAL A 627 10.65 27.11 -12.84
CA VAL A 627 10.89 25.68 -13.05
C VAL A 627 10.36 25.29 -14.42
N GLU A 628 11.25 24.77 -15.26
CA GLU A 628 10.94 24.31 -16.60
C GLU A 628 10.73 22.80 -16.61
N PHE A 629 9.62 22.38 -17.19
CA PHE A 629 9.28 20.98 -17.44
C PHE A 629 9.28 20.76 -18.97
N ARG A 630 10.34 20.16 -19.49
CA ARG A 630 10.37 19.70 -20.89
C ARG A 630 9.39 18.53 -21.06
N PRO A 631 8.99 18.20 -22.29
CA PRO A 631 8.14 17.03 -22.53
C PRO A 631 8.65 15.80 -21.77
N TYR A 632 7.75 15.11 -21.08
CA TYR A 632 7.99 13.91 -20.24
C TYR A 632 8.91 14.10 -19.03
N GLN A 633 9.52 15.27 -18.80
CA GLN A 633 10.49 15.45 -17.73
C GLN A 633 9.82 15.91 -16.42
N SER A 634 10.08 15.18 -15.36
CA SER A 634 9.92 15.63 -13.97
C SER A 634 11.26 16.14 -13.44
N VAL A 635 11.27 16.85 -12.34
CA VAL A 635 12.52 17.44 -11.81
C VAL A 635 12.74 17.04 -10.35
N ILE A 636 14.01 16.92 -9.96
CA ILE A 636 14.40 16.92 -8.53
C ILE A 636 15.20 18.19 -8.28
N LEU A 637 14.68 19.00 -7.36
CA LEU A 637 15.35 20.19 -6.87
C LEU A 637 15.93 19.91 -5.47
N LYS A 638 17.23 20.14 -5.33
CA LYS A 638 17.92 20.11 -4.05
C LYS A 638 18.15 21.53 -3.58
N ILE A 639 17.66 21.88 -2.38
CA ILE A 639 17.78 23.21 -1.79
C ILE A 639 18.41 23.07 -0.40
N GLY A 640 19.58 23.66 -0.22
CA GLY A 640 20.26 23.72 1.07
C GLY A 640 19.92 24.99 1.85
N ARG A 641 20.34 25.02 3.12
CA ARG A 641 20.24 26.21 3.98
C ARG A 641 20.98 27.42 3.40
N LYS A 642 22.08 27.17 2.66
CA LYS A 642 22.90 28.16 1.96
C LYS A 642 23.16 27.68 0.52
N GLY A 643 23.59 28.57 -0.33
CA GLY A 643 23.92 28.28 -1.72
C GLY A 643 22.71 28.29 -2.66
N ASP A 644 22.97 28.06 -3.94
CA ASP A 644 21.96 28.06 -4.97
C ASP A 644 21.25 26.72 -5.06
N PRO A 645 19.95 26.71 -5.46
CA PRO A 645 19.24 25.49 -5.76
C PRO A 645 19.93 24.68 -6.87
N GLN A 646 19.91 23.34 -6.72
CA GLN A 646 20.55 22.43 -7.66
C GLN A 646 19.50 21.50 -8.30
N TYR A 647 19.44 21.48 -9.61
CA TYR A 647 18.72 20.43 -10.34
C TYR A 647 19.56 19.15 -10.33
N LEU A 648 19.00 18.08 -9.82
CA LEU A 648 19.67 16.78 -9.82
C LEU A 648 19.37 16.04 -11.11
N ASP A 649 20.40 15.41 -11.71
CA ASP A 649 20.24 14.69 -12.97
C ASP A 649 19.40 13.43 -12.80
N ILE A 650 18.15 13.52 -13.27
CA ILE A 650 17.22 12.43 -13.46
C ILE A 650 16.69 12.40 -14.90
N SER A 651 17.34 13.13 -15.81
CA SER A 651 16.85 13.23 -17.19
C SER A 651 16.73 11.85 -17.85
N TYR A 652 15.61 11.63 -18.50
CA TYR A 652 15.31 10.47 -19.31
C TYR A 652 14.23 10.82 -20.34
N ASP A 653 14.59 10.73 -21.61
CA ASP A 653 13.69 10.99 -22.73
C ASP A 653 13.14 9.64 -23.24
N PRO A 654 11.89 9.28 -22.90
CA PRO A 654 11.27 8.07 -23.41
C PRO A 654 11.00 8.22 -24.92
N PRO A 655 10.86 7.12 -25.67
CA PRO A 655 10.36 7.17 -27.04
C PRO A 655 9.02 7.91 -27.07
N VAL A 656 8.83 8.76 -28.10
CA VAL A 656 7.58 9.49 -28.29
C VAL A 656 6.41 8.49 -28.41
N PRO A 657 5.39 8.58 -27.57
CA PRO A 657 4.30 7.63 -27.60
C PRO A 657 3.41 7.84 -28.83
N LYS A 658 2.87 6.74 -29.33
CA LYS A 658 1.78 6.79 -30.29
C LYS A 658 0.49 7.17 -29.58
N THR A 659 -0.38 7.92 -30.23
CA THR A 659 -1.69 8.31 -29.71
C THR A 659 -2.79 7.35 -30.11
N GLU A 660 -2.54 6.54 -31.14
CA GLU A 660 -3.46 5.52 -31.66
C GLU A 660 -2.81 4.12 -31.51
N PRO A 661 -3.52 3.11 -30.96
CA PRO A 661 -2.95 1.80 -30.73
C PRO A 661 -2.85 0.92 -31.98
N PHE A 662 -3.54 1.28 -33.08
CA PHE A 662 -3.68 0.47 -34.29
C PHE A 662 -3.41 1.29 -35.55
#